data_d69d26fdc3750d0b255ba527f16a0f74
#
_entry.id   d69d26fdc3750d0b255ba527f16a0f74
#
_cell.length_a   1.000
_cell.length_b   1.000
_cell.length_c   1.000
_cell.angle_alpha   90.00
_cell.angle_beta   90.00
_cell.angle_gamma   90.00
#
_symmetry.space_group_name_H-M   'P 1'
#
loop_
_entity.id
_entity.type
_entity.pdbx_description
1 polymer ?
#
loop_
_entity_poly.entity_id
_entity_poly.type
_entity_poly.pdbx_seq_one_letter_code
_entity_poly.pdbx_strand_id
1 'polypeptide(L)'
;MTEGLRFGRFPITAVQPVVEGGRFPAKALPGEDLAVGATVFREGHDQLGVSAVLLDPRGKERQRVRLTPAQGEQWKGLDRWEGLITPTGTGAWSFVIEAWHDRYGTWHHNAEVKVGAGIDVELMLAEGAALLAEAADDAGRSAVEKRTLRAASVVLADTTKTAEERLGAGFSTEVLAAVGRVPIRELVTVSERFPLQVERDLAGRGSWYEFFPRSEGAVLDHSTGVWTSGNFRTAAGRLDAVADMGFDIIYLPPIHPIGFQHRKGRNNTLTPGPQDPGSPWAIGSKDGGHDAIHPDLGTFEDFDAFVARANELGLEVALDLALQAAPDHPWVTSNPEWFTTRVDGSIAYAENPPKKYQDIYPLNFDNDPAGLSKEILRIVQLWISHGVKVFRVDNPHTKPVWFWEWLIGKINKKNPEVVFLAEAFTRPPMMHALGRAGFQQSYSYFTWRNTKTELEQYFQEVSHETAAFFRPNFFVNTPDILTEYLQYGGPAAFKIRAVLAATASPLWGVYAGYELYEHVARPGAEEYIDNEKYEYKARDWEGAAESGRTLAPYITRLNTIRKDHMALGDLQNLTLHSSTDDATIVYSKHKTLPDGTKDTLIIVVNVDPHSTRESTVSLDLAALQLDPSDLNEDGQFRVDDLISGQSWAWGEHNYVRLDAHVEPAHILSIRRQP
;
A
#
# COMPACT_ATOMS: atom_id res chain seq x y z
N MET A 1 14.99 2.65 -44.39
CA MET A 1 13.63 2.10 -44.38
C MET A 1 13.00 2.05 -42.97
N THR A 2 13.53 2.72 -41.96
CA THR A 2 13.02 2.64 -40.57
C THR A 2 12.47 3.97 -40.05
N GLU A 3 12.47 5.03 -40.84
CA GLU A 3 11.89 6.34 -40.46
C GLU A 3 10.36 6.24 -40.42
N GLY A 4 9.74 6.46 -39.24
CA GLY A 4 8.31 6.43 -39.03
C GLY A 4 7.72 5.08 -38.53
N LEU A 5 8.52 4.03 -38.36
CA LEU A 5 8.05 2.76 -37.80
C LEU A 5 7.95 2.86 -36.27
N ARG A 6 6.84 2.36 -35.72
CA ARG A 6 6.57 2.36 -34.26
C ARG A 6 7.08 1.11 -33.56
N PHE A 7 7.29 0.00 -34.28
CA PHE A 7 7.82 -1.24 -33.73
C PHE A 7 9.31 -1.34 -34.02
N GLY A 8 10.09 -1.74 -33.01
CA GLY A 8 11.46 -2.17 -33.19
C GLY A 8 11.55 -3.57 -33.84
N ARG A 9 12.74 -4.18 -33.84
CA ARG A 9 12.93 -5.53 -34.42
C ARG A 9 12.01 -6.57 -33.77
N PHE A 10 11.80 -6.44 -32.47
CA PHE A 10 10.86 -7.27 -31.70
C PHE A 10 9.78 -6.35 -31.11
N PRO A 11 8.49 -6.58 -31.43
CA PRO A 11 7.40 -5.84 -30.82
C PRO A 11 7.36 -6.04 -29.31
N ILE A 12 7.31 -4.93 -28.56
CA ILE A 12 7.14 -4.89 -27.11
C ILE A 12 5.85 -4.11 -26.85
N THR A 13 4.84 -4.77 -26.27
CA THR A 13 3.51 -4.20 -26.04
C THR A 13 2.98 -4.56 -24.66
N ALA A 14 1.87 -3.99 -24.25
CA ALA A 14 1.18 -4.29 -22.98
C ALA A 14 2.14 -4.33 -21.76
N VAL A 15 3.06 -3.37 -21.70
CA VAL A 15 4.01 -3.26 -20.59
C VAL A 15 3.29 -2.89 -19.30
N GLN A 16 3.67 -3.50 -18.18
CA GLN A 16 3.16 -3.25 -16.84
C GLN A 16 4.33 -3.22 -15.84
N PRO A 17 4.24 -2.39 -14.73
CA PRO A 17 3.16 -1.43 -14.45
C PRO A 17 3.33 -0.13 -15.26
N VAL A 18 2.29 0.31 -15.94
CA VAL A 18 2.28 1.56 -16.70
C VAL A 18 0.97 2.29 -16.44
N VAL A 19 1.06 3.51 -15.91
CA VAL A 19 -0.11 4.32 -15.56
C VAL A 19 -0.41 5.32 -16.66
N GLU A 20 -1.60 5.25 -17.26
CA GLU A 20 -2.07 6.12 -18.35
C GLU A 20 -1.02 6.27 -19.49
N GLY A 21 -0.49 5.13 -19.95
CA GLY A 21 0.52 5.12 -21.01
C GLY A 21 1.86 5.77 -20.63
N GLY A 22 2.19 5.81 -19.35
CA GLY A 22 3.42 6.43 -18.83
C GLY A 22 3.29 7.92 -18.51
N ARG A 23 2.07 8.49 -18.60
CA ARG A 23 1.81 9.89 -18.25
C ARG A 23 2.02 10.16 -16.75
N PHE A 24 1.69 9.19 -15.91
CA PHE A 24 1.92 9.24 -14.47
C PHE A 24 2.89 8.14 -14.06
N PRO A 25 3.73 8.37 -13.04
CA PRO A 25 4.60 7.34 -12.52
C PRO A 25 3.81 6.25 -11.80
N ALA A 26 4.25 5.00 -11.93
CA ALA A 26 3.80 3.97 -11.03
C ALA A 26 4.46 4.16 -9.66
N LYS A 27 3.73 3.83 -8.59
CA LYS A 27 4.20 3.97 -7.20
C LYS A 27 5.03 2.76 -6.78
N ALA A 28 6.06 3.01 -5.98
CA ALA A 28 6.92 2.00 -5.41
C ALA A 28 7.48 2.43 -4.06
N LEU A 29 8.01 1.48 -3.31
CA LEU A 29 8.77 1.70 -2.07
C LEU A 29 10.16 1.06 -2.19
N PRO A 30 11.15 1.51 -1.39
CA PRO A 30 12.44 0.84 -1.33
C PRO A 30 12.28 -0.60 -0.87
N GLY A 31 12.87 -1.55 -1.61
CA GLY A 31 12.79 -2.98 -1.29
C GLY A 31 11.41 -3.62 -1.54
N GLU A 32 10.47 -2.92 -2.18
CA GLU A 32 9.21 -3.50 -2.66
C GLU A 32 9.47 -4.24 -3.98
N ASP A 33 8.96 -5.47 -4.06
CA ASP A 33 9.00 -6.25 -5.28
C ASP A 33 7.85 -5.86 -6.20
N LEU A 34 8.18 -5.27 -7.33
CA LEU A 34 7.23 -4.82 -8.33
C LEU A 34 7.14 -5.83 -9.47
N ALA A 35 5.95 -6.37 -9.69
CA ALA A 35 5.69 -7.22 -10.83
C ALA A 35 5.78 -6.41 -12.12
N VAL A 36 6.71 -6.77 -13.00
CA VAL A 36 6.84 -6.19 -14.33
C VAL A 36 6.54 -7.23 -15.38
N GLY A 37 5.88 -6.83 -16.44
CA GLY A 37 5.58 -7.73 -17.55
C GLY A 37 5.41 -6.99 -18.86
N ALA A 38 5.52 -7.76 -19.96
CA ALA A 38 5.30 -7.28 -21.30
C ALA A 38 4.84 -8.43 -22.21
N THR A 39 4.08 -8.11 -23.25
CA THR A 39 3.86 -9.03 -24.38
C THR A 39 4.94 -8.77 -25.40
N VAL A 40 5.78 -9.79 -25.67
CA VAL A 40 6.93 -9.69 -26.59
C VAL A 40 6.93 -10.90 -27.52
N PHE A 41 6.91 -10.65 -28.81
CA PHE A 41 6.81 -11.71 -29.83
C PHE A 41 7.69 -11.41 -31.05
N ARG A 42 7.87 -12.42 -31.88
CA ARG A 42 8.60 -12.35 -33.16
C ARG A 42 8.00 -13.24 -34.21
N GLU A 43 8.37 -13.02 -35.45
CA GLU A 43 8.14 -13.97 -36.54
C GLU A 43 9.07 -15.18 -36.45
N GLY A 44 8.63 -16.34 -36.99
CA GLY A 44 9.41 -17.56 -37.01
C GLY A 44 9.41 -18.30 -35.67
N HIS A 45 10.44 -19.17 -35.48
CA HIS A 45 10.51 -20.11 -34.37
C HIS A 45 11.72 -19.92 -33.45
N ASP A 46 12.60 -18.95 -33.77
CA ASP A 46 13.77 -18.67 -32.95
C ASP A 46 13.37 -18.14 -31.57
N GLN A 47 14.19 -18.42 -30.58
CA GLN A 47 13.94 -18.01 -29.19
C GLN A 47 14.22 -16.54 -28.98
N LEU A 48 13.37 -15.92 -28.14
CA LEU A 48 13.53 -14.57 -27.64
C LEU A 48 14.12 -14.56 -26.23
N GLY A 49 14.93 -13.54 -25.96
CA GLY A 49 15.25 -13.15 -24.61
C GLY A 49 14.56 -11.83 -24.27
N VAL A 50 14.02 -11.74 -23.06
CA VAL A 50 13.37 -10.52 -22.55
C VAL A 50 13.94 -10.20 -21.19
N SER A 51 14.23 -8.90 -20.92
CA SER A 51 14.63 -8.41 -19.60
C SER A 51 13.95 -7.10 -19.25
N ALA A 52 13.68 -6.92 -17.97
CA ALA A 52 13.41 -5.62 -17.39
C ALA A 52 14.71 -5.02 -16.87
N VAL A 53 14.96 -3.75 -17.16
CA VAL A 53 16.12 -3.00 -16.69
C VAL A 53 15.66 -1.83 -15.85
N LEU A 54 16.00 -1.84 -14.58
CA LEU A 54 15.66 -0.80 -13.62
C LEU A 54 16.75 0.27 -13.60
N LEU A 55 16.34 1.52 -13.76
CA LEU A 55 17.21 2.69 -13.83
C LEU A 55 16.95 3.61 -12.63
N ASP A 56 18.01 4.04 -11.95
CA ASP A 56 17.92 5.00 -10.84
C ASP A 56 17.58 6.44 -11.31
N PRO A 57 17.35 7.40 -10.40
CA PRO A 57 17.03 8.78 -10.76
C PRO A 57 18.08 9.49 -11.62
N ARG A 58 19.31 8.95 -11.71
CA ARG A 58 20.37 9.45 -12.59
C ARG A 58 20.40 8.73 -13.94
N GLY A 59 19.48 7.79 -14.17
CA GLY A 59 19.41 6.99 -15.38
C GLY A 59 20.44 5.85 -15.43
N LYS A 60 21.10 5.52 -14.31
CA LYS A 60 22.06 4.41 -14.23
C LYS A 60 21.32 3.10 -13.97
N GLU A 61 21.68 2.05 -14.72
CA GLU A 61 21.20 0.69 -14.46
C GLU A 61 21.59 0.23 -13.05
N ARG A 62 20.58 -0.26 -12.30
CA ARG A 62 20.75 -0.80 -10.96
C ARG A 62 20.42 -2.28 -10.87
N GLN A 63 19.46 -2.71 -11.69
CA GLN A 63 19.03 -4.10 -11.73
C GLN A 63 18.69 -4.47 -13.16
N ARG A 64 18.98 -5.70 -13.53
CA ARG A 64 18.57 -6.32 -14.78
C ARG A 64 18.00 -7.70 -14.46
N VAL A 65 16.74 -7.90 -14.76
CA VAL A 65 16.03 -9.14 -14.47
C VAL A 65 15.65 -9.80 -15.78
N ARG A 66 15.98 -11.07 -15.95
CA ARG A 66 15.49 -11.89 -17.05
C ARG A 66 14.02 -12.17 -16.80
N LEU A 67 13.16 -11.76 -17.73
CA LEU A 67 11.76 -12.12 -17.69
C LEU A 67 11.57 -13.55 -18.21
N THR A 68 10.61 -14.25 -17.63
CA THR A 68 10.22 -15.61 -18.04
C THR A 68 8.81 -15.59 -18.63
N PRO A 69 8.45 -16.57 -19.49
CA PRO A 69 7.08 -16.71 -19.94
C PRO A 69 6.13 -16.84 -18.74
N ALA A 70 5.06 -16.04 -18.76
CA ALA A 70 4.05 -16.03 -17.70
C ALA A 70 3.39 -17.42 -17.58
N GLN A 71 3.17 -17.85 -16.36
CA GLN A 71 2.56 -19.14 -16.06
C GLN A 71 1.04 -19.00 -15.91
N GLY A 72 0.31 -20.09 -16.20
CA GLY A 72 -1.15 -20.17 -16.10
C GLY A 72 -1.86 -20.24 -17.45
N GLU A 73 -2.99 -20.93 -17.48
CA GLU A 73 -3.77 -21.16 -18.71
C GLU A 73 -4.22 -19.85 -19.38
N GLN A 74 -4.46 -18.77 -18.59
CA GLN A 74 -4.83 -17.45 -19.11
C GLN A 74 -3.75 -16.79 -19.96
N TRP A 75 -2.48 -17.18 -19.81
CA TRP A 75 -1.34 -16.62 -20.55
C TRP A 75 -0.85 -17.51 -21.69
N LYS A 76 -1.39 -18.72 -21.81
CA LYS A 76 -0.95 -19.70 -22.80
C LYS A 76 -1.11 -19.18 -24.24
N GLY A 77 0.00 -19.10 -24.95
CA GLY A 77 0.04 -18.61 -26.34
C GLY A 77 -0.15 -17.10 -26.51
N LEU A 78 -0.02 -16.31 -25.43
CA LEU A 78 -0.14 -14.85 -25.49
C LEU A 78 1.21 -14.13 -25.46
N ASP A 79 2.33 -14.84 -25.54
CA ASP A 79 3.70 -14.30 -25.54
C ASP A 79 3.94 -13.31 -24.40
N ARG A 80 3.33 -13.57 -23.23
CA ARG A 80 3.47 -12.78 -22.02
C ARG A 80 4.72 -13.16 -21.25
N TRP A 81 5.51 -12.17 -20.85
CA TRP A 81 6.75 -12.30 -20.09
C TRP A 81 6.61 -11.53 -18.78
N GLU A 82 7.08 -12.10 -17.67
CA GLU A 82 6.95 -11.52 -16.34
C GLU A 82 8.22 -11.72 -15.50
N GLY A 83 8.40 -10.85 -14.50
CA GLY A 83 9.45 -10.89 -13.50
C GLY A 83 9.28 -9.81 -12.46
N LEU A 84 10.22 -9.70 -11.51
CA LEU A 84 10.16 -8.74 -10.42
C LEU A 84 11.34 -7.78 -10.52
N ILE A 85 11.11 -6.48 -10.33
CA ILE A 85 12.14 -5.48 -10.12
C ILE A 85 11.99 -4.86 -8.74
N THR A 86 13.11 -4.50 -8.09
CA THR A 86 13.13 -4.06 -6.70
C THR A 86 13.98 -2.78 -6.58
N PRO A 87 13.37 -1.59 -6.52
CA PRO A 87 14.11 -0.34 -6.31
C PRO A 87 14.70 -0.29 -4.90
N THR A 88 15.90 0.29 -4.76
CA THR A 88 16.65 0.28 -3.48
C THR A 88 16.73 1.63 -2.78
N GLY A 89 16.09 2.66 -3.32
CA GLY A 89 16.11 4.01 -2.73
C GLY A 89 15.01 4.89 -3.31
N THR A 90 14.72 5.99 -2.64
CA THR A 90 13.66 6.93 -3.00
C THR A 90 14.01 7.78 -4.23
N GLY A 91 12.99 8.33 -4.89
CA GLY A 91 13.12 9.28 -6.00
C GLY A 91 12.42 8.85 -7.29
N ALA A 92 12.70 9.59 -8.37
CA ALA A 92 12.12 9.36 -9.69
C ALA A 92 12.95 8.30 -10.44
N TRP A 93 12.58 7.05 -10.30
CA TRP A 93 13.14 5.91 -11.02
C TRP A 93 12.45 5.68 -12.36
N SER A 94 12.94 4.75 -13.14
CA SER A 94 12.28 4.28 -14.37
C SER A 94 12.73 2.86 -14.70
N PHE A 95 11.96 2.20 -15.57
CA PHE A 95 12.39 0.94 -16.15
C PHE A 95 12.17 0.91 -17.66
N VAL A 96 12.86 0.01 -18.32
CA VAL A 96 12.65 -0.33 -19.73
C VAL A 96 12.56 -1.85 -19.88
N ILE A 97 11.90 -2.28 -20.94
CA ILE A 97 11.93 -3.69 -21.37
C ILE A 97 12.88 -3.81 -22.56
N GLU A 98 13.78 -4.76 -22.51
CA GLU A 98 14.66 -5.14 -23.61
C GLU A 98 14.25 -6.50 -24.15
N ALA A 99 14.19 -6.63 -25.45
CA ALA A 99 13.98 -7.88 -26.15
C ALA A 99 15.08 -8.11 -27.19
N TRP A 100 15.52 -9.35 -27.33
CA TRP A 100 16.59 -9.70 -28.29
C TRP A 100 16.43 -11.12 -28.83
N HIS A 101 17.09 -11.39 -29.96
CA HIS A 101 17.28 -12.74 -30.45
C HIS A 101 18.22 -13.48 -29.49
N ASP A 102 17.74 -14.54 -28.87
CA ASP A 102 18.50 -15.38 -27.97
C ASP A 102 19.21 -16.47 -28.80
N ARG A 103 20.44 -16.18 -29.24
CA ARG A 103 21.21 -17.09 -30.09
C ARG A 103 21.50 -18.44 -29.42
N TYR A 104 21.79 -18.40 -28.10
CA TYR A 104 22.04 -19.63 -27.36
C TYR A 104 20.74 -20.42 -27.15
N GLY A 105 19.66 -19.76 -26.74
CA GLY A 105 18.35 -20.41 -26.57
C GLY A 105 17.87 -21.03 -27.89
N THR A 106 18.03 -20.32 -29.00
CA THR A 106 17.72 -20.85 -30.36
C THR A 106 18.55 -22.06 -30.71
N TRP A 107 19.86 -21.97 -30.54
CA TRP A 107 20.76 -23.11 -30.80
C TRP A 107 20.45 -24.30 -29.88
N HIS A 108 20.28 -24.07 -28.60
CA HIS A 108 19.96 -25.10 -27.60
C HIS A 108 18.71 -25.88 -27.99
N HIS A 109 17.63 -25.20 -28.29
CA HIS A 109 16.36 -25.82 -28.71
C HIS A 109 16.52 -26.61 -30.03
N ASN A 110 17.16 -26.00 -31.03
CA ASN A 110 17.35 -26.65 -32.32
C ASN A 110 18.28 -27.88 -32.22
N ALA A 111 19.35 -27.77 -31.44
CA ALA A 111 20.28 -28.86 -31.24
C ALA A 111 19.64 -30.03 -30.48
N GLU A 112 18.86 -29.76 -29.43
CA GLU A 112 18.13 -30.78 -28.70
C GLU A 112 17.21 -31.59 -29.63
N VAL A 113 16.40 -30.91 -30.44
CA VAL A 113 15.43 -31.53 -31.33
C VAL A 113 16.12 -32.26 -32.49
N LYS A 114 17.06 -31.59 -33.17
CA LYS A 114 17.68 -32.15 -34.37
C LYS A 114 18.68 -33.27 -34.08
N VAL A 115 19.52 -33.10 -33.05
CA VAL A 115 20.48 -34.16 -32.65
C VAL A 115 19.73 -35.38 -32.13
N GLY A 116 18.66 -35.19 -31.33
CA GLY A 116 17.79 -36.27 -30.89
C GLY A 116 17.09 -37.01 -32.01
N ALA A 117 16.82 -36.36 -33.14
CA ALA A 117 16.26 -36.95 -34.35
C ALA A 117 17.29 -37.46 -35.34
N GLY A 118 18.59 -37.31 -35.06
CA GLY A 118 19.67 -37.68 -35.97
C GLY A 118 19.78 -36.79 -37.21
N ILE A 119 19.27 -35.57 -37.17
CA ILE A 119 19.22 -34.60 -38.27
C ILE A 119 20.30 -33.53 -38.05
N ASP A 120 21.07 -33.19 -39.05
CA ASP A 120 22.09 -32.13 -39.04
C ASP A 120 23.08 -32.19 -37.82
N VAL A 121 23.34 -33.38 -37.29
CA VAL A 121 24.01 -33.58 -36.00
C VAL A 121 25.38 -32.84 -35.97
N GLU A 122 26.24 -33.05 -36.93
CA GLU A 122 27.58 -32.41 -36.96
C GLU A 122 27.47 -30.89 -37.14
N LEU A 123 26.47 -30.43 -37.89
CA LEU A 123 26.24 -29.00 -38.09
C LEU A 123 25.82 -28.33 -36.76
N MET A 124 24.86 -28.92 -36.05
CA MET A 124 24.41 -28.40 -34.76
C MET A 124 25.53 -28.33 -33.71
N LEU A 125 26.36 -29.36 -33.65
CA LEU A 125 27.50 -29.42 -32.73
C LEU A 125 28.59 -28.38 -33.11
N ALA A 126 28.87 -28.20 -34.42
CA ALA A 126 29.83 -27.20 -34.91
C ALA A 126 29.31 -25.74 -34.65
N GLU A 127 28.02 -25.48 -34.89
CA GLU A 127 27.38 -24.18 -34.58
C GLU A 127 27.48 -23.85 -33.09
N GLY A 128 27.18 -24.82 -32.20
CA GLY A 128 27.31 -24.65 -30.75
C GLY A 128 28.75 -24.37 -30.31
N ALA A 129 29.73 -25.09 -30.91
CA ALA A 129 31.15 -24.87 -30.63
C ALA A 129 31.57 -23.44 -31.00
N ALA A 130 31.19 -22.96 -32.19
CA ALA A 130 31.50 -21.62 -32.65
C ALA A 130 30.82 -20.55 -31.78
N LEU A 131 29.55 -20.75 -31.42
CA LEU A 131 28.77 -19.85 -30.58
C LEU A 131 29.38 -19.69 -29.18
N LEU A 132 29.76 -20.80 -28.53
CA LEU A 132 30.37 -20.75 -27.20
C LEU A 132 31.79 -20.19 -27.22
N ALA A 133 32.54 -20.41 -28.30
CA ALA A 133 33.86 -19.79 -28.49
C ALA A 133 33.75 -18.27 -28.59
N GLU A 134 32.84 -17.77 -29.44
CA GLU A 134 32.53 -16.33 -29.56
C GLU A 134 32.07 -15.75 -28.21
N ALA A 135 31.17 -16.43 -27.52
CA ALA A 135 30.68 -15.99 -26.20
C ALA A 135 31.81 -15.90 -25.16
N ALA A 136 32.79 -16.76 -25.20
CA ALA A 136 33.92 -16.74 -24.28
C ALA A 136 34.83 -15.51 -24.43
N ASP A 137 34.76 -14.80 -25.55
CA ASP A 137 35.56 -13.59 -25.79
C ASP A 137 34.87 -12.30 -25.27
N ASP A 138 33.62 -12.38 -24.82
CA ASP A 138 32.89 -11.25 -24.27
C ASP A 138 33.60 -10.69 -23.01
N ALA A 139 33.84 -9.36 -23.02
CA ALA A 139 34.54 -8.65 -21.94
C ALA A 139 33.78 -8.70 -20.58
N GLY A 140 32.47 -8.81 -20.62
CA GLY A 140 31.59 -8.85 -19.41
C GLY A 140 31.66 -10.16 -18.63
N ARG A 141 32.35 -11.18 -19.13
CA ARG A 141 32.47 -12.49 -18.50
C ARG A 141 33.70 -12.62 -17.61
N SER A 142 33.52 -13.31 -16.50
CA SER A 142 34.62 -13.66 -15.59
C SER A 142 35.58 -14.65 -16.24
N ALA A 143 36.82 -14.75 -15.72
CA ALA A 143 37.83 -15.71 -16.20
C ALA A 143 37.36 -17.17 -16.07
N VAL A 144 36.51 -17.47 -15.07
CA VAL A 144 35.94 -18.81 -14.89
C VAL A 144 34.96 -19.11 -16.01
N GLU A 145 34.00 -18.21 -16.26
CA GLU A 145 33.00 -18.39 -17.32
C GLU A 145 33.64 -18.49 -18.71
N LYS A 146 34.68 -17.68 -18.99
CA LYS A 146 35.46 -17.80 -20.25
C LYS A 146 36.08 -19.18 -20.41
N ARG A 147 36.64 -19.74 -19.33
CA ARG A 147 37.21 -21.10 -19.36
C ARG A 147 36.15 -22.16 -19.57
N THR A 148 35.01 -22.06 -18.84
CA THR A 148 33.86 -22.96 -18.98
C THR A 148 33.37 -23.02 -20.42
N LEU A 149 33.08 -21.85 -21.00
CA LEU A 149 32.57 -21.76 -22.37
C LEU A 149 33.57 -22.28 -23.41
N ARG A 150 34.89 -21.97 -23.26
CA ARG A 150 35.93 -22.50 -24.14
C ARG A 150 36.06 -24.01 -24.00
N ALA A 151 36.03 -24.56 -22.79
CA ALA A 151 36.09 -26.01 -22.58
C ALA A 151 34.88 -26.70 -23.23
N ALA A 152 33.68 -26.19 -23.05
CA ALA A 152 32.48 -26.73 -23.71
C ALA A 152 32.58 -26.65 -25.25
N SER A 153 33.05 -25.51 -25.78
CA SER A 153 33.30 -25.35 -27.23
C SER A 153 34.25 -26.41 -27.77
N VAL A 154 35.36 -26.69 -27.06
CA VAL A 154 36.33 -27.72 -27.46
C VAL A 154 35.69 -29.11 -27.46
N VAL A 155 34.90 -29.46 -26.45
CA VAL A 155 34.21 -30.76 -26.38
C VAL A 155 33.14 -30.88 -27.47
N LEU A 156 32.39 -29.84 -27.75
CA LEU A 156 31.43 -29.82 -28.88
C LEU A 156 32.08 -30.06 -30.23
N ALA A 157 33.33 -29.59 -30.44
CA ALA A 157 34.08 -29.79 -31.67
C ALA A 157 34.82 -31.14 -31.75
N ASP A 158 34.91 -31.90 -30.66
CA ASP A 158 35.70 -33.14 -30.58
C ASP A 158 34.96 -34.33 -31.22
N THR A 159 35.26 -34.62 -32.47
CA THR A 159 34.63 -35.71 -33.23
C THR A 159 35.02 -37.13 -32.75
N THR A 160 35.93 -37.27 -31.77
CA THR A 160 36.23 -38.54 -31.13
C THR A 160 35.22 -38.96 -30.07
N LYS A 161 34.36 -38.04 -29.65
CA LYS A 161 33.28 -38.23 -28.67
C LYS A 161 31.94 -38.47 -29.34
N THR A 162 31.04 -39.10 -28.61
CA THR A 162 29.67 -39.30 -29.09
C THR A 162 28.93 -37.97 -29.19
N ALA A 163 27.90 -37.89 -30.03
CA ALA A 163 27.08 -36.69 -30.17
C ALA A 163 26.40 -36.30 -28.84
N GLU A 164 25.99 -37.28 -28.03
CA GLU A 164 25.39 -37.09 -26.72
C GLU A 164 26.39 -36.47 -25.72
N GLU A 165 27.61 -36.99 -25.64
CA GLU A 165 28.65 -36.41 -24.74
C GLU A 165 29.01 -34.98 -25.16
N ARG A 166 29.09 -34.72 -26.46
CA ARG A 166 29.37 -33.38 -27.02
C ARG A 166 28.24 -32.40 -26.70
N LEU A 167 27.00 -32.81 -26.96
CA LEU A 167 25.81 -31.99 -26.68
C LEU A 167 25.67 -31.70 -25.18
N GLY A 168 25.87 -32.72 -24.32
CA GLY A 168 25.86 -32.58 -22.86
C GLY A 168 26.85 -31.55 -22.33
N ALA A 169 28.04 -31.42 -22.95
CA ALA A 169 28.97 -30.36 -22.58
C ALA A 169 28.45 -28.95 -22.89
N GLY A 170 27.76 -28.79 -24.03
CA GLY A 170 27.13 -27.53 -24.41
C GLY A 170 25.87 -27.16 -23.56
N PHE A 171 25.25 -28.16 -22.95
CA PHE A 171 24.03 -28.05 -22.11
C PHE A 171 24.33 -28.12 -20.62
N SER A 172 25.59 -28.17 -20.22
CA SER A 172 25.96 -28.28 -18.81
C SER A 172 25.41 -27.09 -17.97
N THR A 173 25.14 -27.36 -16.68
CA THR A 173 24.67 -26.36 -15.73
C THR A 173 25.57 -25.13 -15.67
N GLU A 174 26.89 -25.34 -15.79
CA GLU A 174 27.91 -24.28 -15.77
C GLU A 174 27.83 -23.40 -17.02
N VAL A 175 27.56 -23.98 -18.20
CA VAL A 175 27.35 -23.24 -19.45
C VAL A 175 26.05 -22.46 -19.37
N LEU A 176 24.94 -23.08 -18.92
CA LEU A 176 23.66 -22.45 -18.73
C LEU A 176 23.76 -21.24 -17.77
N ALA A 177 24.48 -21.41 -16.65
CA ALA A 177 24.70 -20.33 -15.69
C ALA A 177 25.55 -19.19 -16.31
N ALA A 178 26.62 -19.51 -17.03
CA ALA A 178 27.48 -18.51 -17.68
C ALA A 178 26.71 -17.70 -18.74
N VAL A 179 25.90 -18.36 -19.58
CA VAL A 179 25.07 -17.69 -20.60
C VAL A 179 23.91 -16.97 -19.98
N GLY A 180 23.32 -17.51 -18.93
CA GLY A 180 22.23 -16.85 -18.20
C GLY A 180 22.64 -15.48 -17.59
N ARG A 181 23.86 -15.42 -17.01
CA ARG A 181 24.38 -14.17 -16.43
C ARG A 181 24.75 -13.13 -17.49
N VAL A 182 25.36 -13.53 -18.58
CA VAL A 182 25.68 -12.66 -19.74
C VAL A 182 25.10 -13.31 -20.99
N PRO A 183 23.84 -13.00 -21.36
CA PRO A 183 23.21 -13.58 -22.54
C PRO A 183 23.92 -13.20 -23.86
N ILE A 184 23.93 -14.10 -24.84
CA ILE A 184 24.38 -13.80 -26.18
C ILE A 184 23.25 -13.13 -26.94
N ARG A 185 23.26 -11.79 -26.93
CA ARG A 185 22.16 -10.95 -27.42
C ARG A 185 22.44 -10.41 -28.82
N GLU A 186 21.50 -10.56 -29.71
CA GLU A 186 21.54 -9.99 -31.04
C GLU A 186 20.26 -9.24 -31.37
N LEU A 187 20.32 -8.20 -32.19
CA LEU A 187 19.17 -7.44 -32.66
C LEU A 187 18.33 -6.85 -31.52
N VAL A 188 18.95 -6.24 -30.52
CA VAL A 188 18.28 -5.74 -29.31
C VAL A 188 17.28 -4.63 -29.67
N THR A 189 16.05 -4.79 -29.16
CA THR A 189 15.03 -3.74 -29.14
C THR A 189 14.82 -3.29 -27.70
N VAL A 190 14.77 -1.98 -27.48
CA VAL A 190 14.51 -1.36 -26.17
C VAL A 190 13.20 -0.60 -26.23
N SER A 191 12.34 -0.78 -25.23
CA SER A 191 11.10 -0.01 -25.10
C SER A 191 11.37 1.46 -24.76
N GLU A 192 10.33 2.27 -24.75
CA GLU A 192 10.35 3.56 -24.05
C GLU A 192 10.60 3.40 -22.55
N ARG A 193 10.92 4.50 -21.86
CA ARG A 193 11.10 4.51 -20.41
C ARG A 193 9.76 4.69 -19.72
N PHE A 194 9.46 3.82 -18.75
CA PHE A 194 8.28 3.89 -17.92
C PHE A 194 8.64 4.45 -16.54
N PRO A 195 7.98 5.53 -16.11
CA PRO A 195 8.34 6.22 -14.86
C PRO A 195 7.86 5.46 -13.63
N LEU A 196 8.71 5.45 -12.57
CA LEU A 196 8.40 4.97 -11.24
C LEU A 196 8.68 6.07 -10.23
N GLN A 197 7.76 6.32 -9.32
CA GLN A 197 7.99 7.18 -8.16
C GLN A 197 8.21 6.28 -6.96
N VAL A 198 9.46 6.22 -6.48
CA VAL A 198 9.82 5.46 -5.27
C VAL A 198 9.76 6.41 -4.09
N GLU A 199 8.81 6.18 -3.20
CA GLU A 199 8.52 7.00 -2.04
C GLU A 199 9.12 6.37 -0.77
N ARG A 200 9.18 7.10 0.35
CA ARG A 200 9.65 6.54 1.62
C ARG A 200 8.69 5.49 2.19
N ASP A 201 9.17 4.65 3.10
CA ASP A 201 8.39 3.52 3.63
C ASP A 201 7.02 3.93 4.18
N LEU A 202 6.93 4.98 5.00
CA LEU A 202 5.66 5.44 5.57
C LEU A 202 4.65 5.97 4.53
N ALA A 203 5.05 6.16 3.28
CA ALA A 203 4.12 6.47 2.18
C ALA A 203 3.28 5.26 1.74
N GLY A 204 3.74 4.05 2.00
CA GLY A 204 3.04 2.84 1.59
C GLY A 204 3.03 1.71 2.61
N ARG A 205 3.67 1.90 3.77
CA ARG A 205 3.67 0.97 4.91
C ARG A 205 3.45 1.75 6.18
N GLY A 206 2.63 1.26 7.11
CA GLY A 206 2.47 1.88 8.41
C GLY A 206 1.07 1.70 8.99
N SER A 207 0.99 1.97 10.26
CA SER A 207 -0.23 1.89 11.07
C SER A 207 -0.55 3.25 11.68
N TRP A 208 -1.81 3.64 11.63
CA TRP A 208 -2.29 4.96 12.02
C TRP A 208 -3.18 4.87 13.25
N TYR A 209 -3.03 5.84 14.16
CA TYR A 209 -3.93 6.00 15.30
C TYR A 209 -4.46 7.43 15.34
N GLU A 210 -5.77 7.59 15.21
CA GLU A 210 -6.46 8.87 15.26
C GLU A 210 -7.02 9.13 16.64
N PHE A 211 -6.79 10.32 17.21
CA PHE A 211 -7.45 10.79 18.42
C PHE A 211 -7.56 12.31 18.48
N PHE A 212 -8.50 12.81 19.29
CA PHE A 212 -8.74 14.23 19.49
C PHE A 212 -7.90 14.75 20.67
N PRO A 213 -6.92 15.65 20.47
CA PRO A 213 -6.12 16.19 21.58
C PRO A 213 -6.96 16.86 22.67
N ARG A 214 -8.08 17.47 22.28
CA ARG A 214 -8.98 18.14 23.21
C ARG A 214 -9.72 17.19 24.16
N SER A 215 -9.81 15.91 23.84
CA SER A 215 -10.45 14.90 24.70
C SER A 215 -9.45 14.21 25.63
N GLU A 216 -8.17 14.11 25.23
CA GLU A 216 -7.15 13.45 26.04
C GLU A 216 -6.77 14.34 27.26
N GLY A 217 -7.18 13.90 28.43
CA GLY A 217 -7.07 14.64 29.67
C GLY A 217 -8.16 15.69 29.87
N ALA A 218 -9.24 15.64 29.10
CA ALA A 218 -10.44 16.46 29.36
C ALA A 218 -11.11 16.00 30.67
N VAL A 219 -11.59 16.96 31.45
CA VAL A 219 -12.19 16.73 32.77
C VAL A 219 -13.58 17.35 32.83
N LEU A 220 -14.58 16.56 33.23
CA LEU A 220 -15.91 17.04 33.56
C LEU A 220 -16.01 17.34 35.05
N ASP A 221 -16.27 18.58 35.41
CA ASP A 221 -16.68 18.91 36.76
C ASP A 221 -18.16 18.49 36.95
N HIS A 222 -18.39 17.40 37.61
CA HIS A 222 -19.74 16.86 37.85
C HIS A 222 -20.63 17.78 38.70
N SER A 223 -20.07 18.75 39.45
CA SER A 223 -20.80 19.66 40.27
C SER A 223 -21.41 20.85 39.46
N THR A 224 -20.69 21.26 38.43
CA THR A 224 -21.05 22.40 37.56
C THR A 224 -21.54 21.95 36.18
N GLY A 225 -21.21 20.73 35.77
CA GLY A 225 -21.43 20.24 34.41
C GLY A 225 -20.49 20.85 33.36
N VAL A 226 -19.43 21.52 33.80
CA VAL A 226 -18.47 22.20 32.91
C VAL A 226 -17.32 21.29 32.54
N TRP A 227 -16.99 21.22 31.24
CA TRP A 227 -15.83 20.58 30.75
C TRP A 227 -14.61 21.51 30.74
N THR A 228 -13.45 20.96 31.14
CA THR A 228 -12.15 21.54 30.85
C THR A 228 -11.54 20.75 29.70
N SER A 229 -11.15 21.40 28.63
CA SER A 229 -10.52 20.79 27.46
C SER A 229 -9.17 20.15 27.82
N GLY A 230 -8.86 19.00 27.20
CA GLY A 230 -7.49 18.56 27.05
C GLY A 230 -6.70 19.50 26.13
N ASN A 231 -5.39 19.35 26.15
CA ASN A 231 -4.44 20.16 25.38
C ASN A 231 -3.23 19.31 24.93
N PHE A 232 -2.26 19.88 24.21
CA PHE A 232 -1.09 19.13 23.73
C PHE A 232 -0.26 18.49 24.86
N ARG A 233 -0.19 19.12 26.04
CA ARG A 233 0.55 18.56 27.18
C ARG A 233 -0.16 17.33 27.77
N THR A 234 -1.47 17.39 27.91
CA THR A 234 -2.26 16.25 28.39
C THR A 234 -2.35 15.15 27.35
N ALA A 235 -2.49 15.50 26.07
CA ALA A 235 -2.51 14.57 24.94
C ALA A 235 -1.18 13.83 24.76
N ALA A 236 -0.05 14.46 25.10
CA ALA A 236 1.25 13.80 25.07
C ALA A 236 1.32 12.59 26.00
N GLY A 237 0.55 12.56 27.08
CA GLY A 237 0.43 11.40 27.97
C GLY A 237 -0.17 10.15 27.31
N ARG A 238 -0.91 10.29 26.19
CA ARG A 238 -1.44 9.14 25.44
C ARG A 238 -0.41 8.50 24.51
N LEU A 239 0.64 9.23 24.10
CA LEU A 239 1.59 8.80 23.07
C LEU A 239 2.35 7.52 23.44
N ASP A 240 2.73 7.34 24.71
CA ASP A 240 3.42 6.13 25.17
C ASP A 240 2.57 4.87 24.93
N ALA A 241 1.29 4.91 25.31
CA ALA A 241 0.39 3.77 25.11
C ALA A 241 0.13 3.48 23.62
N VAL A 242 0.11 4.51 22.76
CA VAL A 242 -0.05 4.33 21.32
C VAL A 242 1.23 3.74 20.70
N ALA A 243 2.40 4.20 21.12
CA ALA A 243 3.68 3.61 20.71
C ALA A 243 3.81 2.15 21.17
N ASP A 244 3.39 1.83 22.39
CA ASP A 244 3.37 0.44 22.95
C ASP A 244 2.41 -0.47 22.15
N MET A 245 1.32 0.05 21.62
CA MET A 245 0.47 -0.69 20.68
C MET A 245 1.12 -0.89 19.29
N GLY A 246 2.28 -0.28 19.04
CA GLY A 246 3.07 -0.47 17.83
C GLY A 246 2.64 0.35 16.63
N PHE A 247 1.86 1.41 16.80
CA PHE A 247 1.51 2.35 15.74
C PHE A 247 2.72 3.16 15.26
N ASP A 248 2.64 3.72 14.07
CA ASP A 248 3.71 4.50 13.43
C ASP A 248 3.33 5.97 13.28
N ILE A 249 2.04 6.28 13.13
CA ILE A 249 1.53 7.61 12.84
C ILE A 249 0.40 7.97 13.80
N ILE A 250 0.52 9.15 14.41
CA ILE A 250 -0.54 9.82 15.17
C ILE A 250 -1.27 10.77 14.25
N TYR A 251 -2.57 10.57 14.05
CA TYR A 251 -3.38 11.50 13.29
C TYR A 251 -4.25 12.34 14.23
N LEU A 252 -4.12 13.67 14.11
CA LEU A 252 -4.88 14.67 14.83
C LEU A 252 -5.94 15.30 13.90
N PRO A 253 -7.23 15.26 14.25
CA PRO A 253 -8.23 16.14 13.64
C PRO A 253 -7.80 17.60 13.70
N PRO A 254 -8.44 18.52 12.93
CA PRO A 254 -7.98 19.91 12.87
C PRO A 254 -7.75 20.52 14.24
N ILE A 255 -6.58 21.13 14.43
CA ILE A 255 -6.14 21.74 15.71
C ILE A 255 -6.33 23.25 15.73
N HIS A 256 -7.01 23.78 14.73
CA HIS A 256 -7.19 25.22 14.50
C HIS A 256 -8.34 25.82 15.32
N PRO A 257 -8.41 27.15 15.47
CA PRO A 257 -9.55 27.83 16.05
C PRO A 257 -10.86 27.42 15.36
N ILE A 258 -11.91 27.20 16.16
CA ILE A 258 -13.23 26.74 15.70
C ILE A 258 -14.19 27.92 15.65
N GLY A 259 -14.99 28.03 14.57
CA GLY A 259 -15.98 29.07 14.39
C GLY A 259 -17.07 29.09 15.46
N PHE A 260 -17.67 30.26 15.68
CA PHE A 260 -18.80 30.45 16.59
C PHE A 260 -20.12 30.56 15.85
N GLN A 261 -20.15 31.14 14.67
CA GLN A 261 -21.36 31.29 13.87
C GLN A 261 -21.81 29.93 13.32
N HIS A 262 -23.08 29.60 13.53
CA HIS A 262 -23.67 28.33 13.14
C HIS A 262 -22.97 27.10 13.74
N ARG A 263 -22.24 27.28 14.84
CA ARG A 263 -21.56 26.22 15.57
C ARG A 263 -22.49 25.04 15.80
N LYS A 264 -22.02 23.83 15.61
CA LYS A 264 -22.78 22.62 15.92
C LYS A 264 -22.66 22.27 17.39
N GLY A 265 -23.76 21.82 17.97
CA GLY A 265 -23.79 21.26 19.31
C GLY A 265 -23.76 19.73 19.30
N ARG A 266 -23.98 19.14 20.47
CA ARG A 266 -24.00 17.70 20.70
C ARG A 266 -24.79 16.93 19.63
N ASN A 267 -24.30 15.81 19.19
CA ASN A 267 -24.93 14.99 18.17
C ASN A 267 -25.35 15.76 16.91
N ASN A 268 -24.54 16.77 16.50
CA ASN A 268 -24.75 17.60 15.30
C ASN A 268 -26.01 18.49 15.36
N THR A 269 -26.45 18.87 16.55
CA THR A 269 -27.60 19.79 16.66
C THR A 269 -27.27 21.20 16.16
N LEU A 270 -28.28 21.93 15.65
CA LEU A 270 -28.12 23.31 15.17
C LEU A 270 -28.17 24.33 16.31
N THR A 271 -28.48 23.90 17.54
CA THR A 271 -28.60 24.76 18.74
C THR A 271 -27.53 24.33 19.74
N PRO A 272 -26.29 24.88 19.64
CA PRO A 272 -25.24 24.56 20.58
C PRO A 272 -25.53 25.04 21.98
N GLY A 273 -25.17 24.25 22.98
CA GLY A 273 -25.07 24.69 24.35
C GLY A 273 -23.87 25.63 24.58
N PRO A 274 -23.86 26.38 25.71
CA PRO A 274 -22.78 27.32 26.01
C PRO A 274 -21.38 26.66 26.11
N GLN A 275 -21.35 25.36 26.38
CA GLN A 275 -20.13 24.58 26.60
C GLN A 275 -19.79 23.67 25.42
N ASP A 276 -20.58 23.68 24.35
CA ASP A 276 -20.31 22.80 23.20
C ASP A 276 -19.07 23.29 22.43
N PRO A 277 -18.05 22.45 22.25
CA PRO A 277 -16.79 22.87 21.64
C PRO A 277 -16.89 23.13 20.13
N GLY A 278 -17.95 22.65 19.49
CA GLY A 278 -18.11 22.70 18.03
C GLY A 278 -17.26 21.66 17.30
N SER A 279 -17.42 21.62 15.97
CA SER A 279 -16.66 20.73 15.10
C SER A 279 -15.28 21.30 14.80
N PRO A 280 -14.18 20.53 14.97
CA PRO A 280 -12.84 20.97 14.58
C PRO A 280 -12.72 21.31 13.08
N TRP A 281 -13.57 20.71 12.25
CA TRP A 281 -13.58 20.96 10.80
C TRP A 281 -14.24 22.29 10.42
N ALA A 282 -14.92 22.98 11.35
CA ALA A 282 -15.41 24.34 11.17
C ALA A 282 -14.31 25.34 11.54
N ILE A 283 -13.27 25.40 10.69
CA ILE A 283 -12.00 26.10 10.95
C ILE A 283 -12.17 27.61 10.83
N GLY A 284 -11.67 28.33 11.84
CA GLY A 284 -11.47 29.76 11.84
C GLY A 284 -12.43 30.53 12.74
N SER A 285 -11.86 31.48 13.47
CA SER A 285 -12.55 32.45 14.32
C SER A 285 -11.72 33.74 14.42
N LYS A 286 -12.09 34.62 15.33
CA LYS A 286 -11.27 35.81 15.69
C LYS A 286 -9.85 35.44 16.15
N ASP A 287 -9.63 34.21 16.61
CA ASP A 287 -8.35 33.72 17.13
C ASP A 287 -7.43 33.16 16.03
N GLY A 288 -7.87 33.16 14.78
CA GLY A 288 -7.07 32.76 13.61
C GLY A 288 -7.77 31.73 12.73
N GLY A 289 -7.02 31.26 11.73
CA GLY A 289 -7.47 30.27 10.75
C GLY A 289 -6.59 29.02 10.72
N HIS A 290 -6.31 28.53 9.52
CA HIS A 290 -5.54 27.30 9.26
C HIS A 290 -4.06 27.38 9.66
N ASP A 291 -3.56 28.56 9.98
CA ASP A 291 -2.20 28.86 10.44
C ASP A 291 -2.12 29.20 11.93
N ALA A 292 -3.16 28.89 12.68
CA ALA A 292 -3.23 29.11 14.12
C ALA A 292 -3.64 27.85 14.88
N ILE A 293 -3.31 27.80 16.16
CA ILE A 293 -3.68 26.73 17.09
C ILE A 293 -4.89 27.19 17.90
N HIS A 294 -5.84 26.29 18.14
CA HIS A 294 -6.97 26.55 19.04
C HIS A 294 -6.45 26.93 20.44
N PRO A 295 -6.92 28.04 21.04
CA PRO A 295 -6.41 28.53 22.32
C PRO A 295 -6.41 27.48 23.45
N ASP A 296 -7.45 26.61 23.49
CA ASP A 296 -7.55 25.56 24.52
C ASP A 296 -6.51 24.44 24.35
N LEU A 297 -5.95 24.25 23.13
CA LEU A 297 -4.94 23.23 22.86
C LEU A 297 -3.53 23.69 23.26
N GLY A 298 -3.30 24.99 23.36
CA GLY A 298 -2.01 25.57 23.75
C GLY A 298 -1.38 26.46 22.69
N THR A 299 -0.06 26.56 22.71
CA THR A 299 0.76 27.41 21.84
C THR A 299 1.50 26.59 20.79
N PHE A 300 2.22 27.25 19.88
CA PHE A 300 3.14 26.58 18.95
C PHE A 300 4.26 25.84 19.69
N GLU A 301 4.74 26.39 20.80
CA GLU A 301 5.76 25.72 21.63
C GLU A 301 5.21 24.43 22.27
N ASP A 302 3.94 24.41 22.67
CA ASP A 302 3.29 23.21 23.20
C ASP A 302 3.10 22.15 22.09
N PHE A 303 2.77 22.59 20.88
CA PHE A 303 2.66 21.71 19.71
C PHE A 303 4.03 21.14 19.31
N ASP A 304 5.08 21.98 19.25
CA ASP A 304 6.43 21.55 18.92
C ASP A 304 6.94 20.52 19.95
N ALA A 305 6.62 20.72 21.23
CA ALA A 305 6.96 19.76 22.28
C ALA A 305 6.18 18.42 22.11
N PHE A 306 4.92 18.48 21.72
CA PHE A 306 4.12 17.30 21.40
C PHE A 306 4.71 16.51 20.22
N VAL A 307 5.06 17.21 19.11
CA VAL A 307 5.69 16.59 17.93
C VAL A 307 7.06 16.00 18.30
N ALA A 308 7.85 16.70 19.10
CA ALA A 308 9.13 16.20 19.56
C ALA A 308 8.96 14.91 20.39
N ARG A 309 7.99 14.88 21.33
CA ARG A 309 7.68 13.68 22.12
C ARG A 309 7.22 12.51 21.25
N ALA A 310 6.36 12.75 20.27
CA ALA A 310 5.96 11.72 19.31
C ALA A 310 7.16 11.12 18.58
N ASN A 311 8.06 11.99 18.06
CA ASN A 311 9.27 11.55 17.36
C ASN A 311 10.23 10.75 18.27
N GLU A 312 10.37 11.11 19.55
CA GLU A 312 11.17 10.33 20.53
C GLU A 312 10.65 8.91 20.68
N LEU A 313 9.35 8.70 20.56
CA LEU A 313 8.68 7.41 20.62
C LEU A 313 8.64 6.67 19.27
N GLY A 314 9.21 7.26 18.22
CA GLY A 314 9.18 6.68 16.86
C GLY A 314 7.86 6.92 16.12
N LEU A 315 7.01 7.81 16.61
CA LEU A 315 5.74 8.19 16.00
C LEU A 315 5.89 9.44 15.15
N GLU A 316 5.24 9.50 13.99
CA GLU A 316 5.11 10.75 13.22
C GLU A 316 3.71 11.35 13.41
N VAL A 317 3.65 12.70 13.46
CA VAL A 317 2.37 13.40 13.58
C VAL A 317 1.81 13.71 12.21
N ALA A 318 0.56 13.29 11.98
CA ALA A 318 -0.25 13.67 10.84
C ALA A 318 -1.26 14.75 11.26
N LEU A 319 -1.33 15.86 10.51
CA LEU A 319 -2.37 16.88 10.68
C LEU A 319 -3.46 16.74 9.63
N ASP A 320 -4.69 17.08 10.03
CA ASP A 320 -5.79 17.22 9.08
C ASP A 320 -5.64 18.51 8.26
N LEU A 321 -5.71 18.39 6.94
CA LEU A 321 -5.76 19.50 6.00
C LEU A 321 -7.19 19.61 5.45
N ALA A 322 -8.05 20.32 6.18
CA ALA A 322 -9.44 20.56 5.81
C ALA A 322 -9.58 21.94 5.16
N LEU A 323 -9.64 21.99 3.83
CA LEU A 323 -9.70 23.24 3.05
C LEU A 323 -11.14 23.74 2.95
N GLN A 324 -11.61 24.29 4.06
CA GLN A 324 -12.92 24.92 4.26
C GLN A 324 -12.83 25.90 5.41
N ALA A 325 -13.75 26.84 5.51
CA ALA A 325 -13.74 27.91 6.50
C ALA A 325 -15.04 27.99 7.28
N ALA A 326 -14.98 28.29 8.57
CA ALA A 326 -16.16 28.71 9.33
C ALA A 326 -16.65 30.09 8.83
N PRO A 327 -17.92 30.46 9.07
CA PRO A 327 -18.45 31.77 8.66
C PRO A 327 -17.71 32.97 9.24
N ASP A 328 -17.05 32.81 10.39
CA ASP A 328 -16.24 33.83 11.07
C ASP A 328 -14.72 33.65 10.87
N HIS A 329 -14.30 32.85 9.88
CA HIS A 329 -12.91 32.74 9.49
C HIS A 329 -12.38 34.09 8.97
N PRO A 330 -11.12 34.49 9.29
CA PRO A 330 -10.53 35.72 8.78
C PRO A 330 -10.62 35.94 7.27
N TRP A 331 -10.50 34.87 6.47
CA TRP A 331 -10.59 34.92 5.00
C TRP A 331 -11.96 35.40 4.49
N VAL A 332 -13.04 35.18 5.23
CA VAL A 332 -14.37 35.64 4.82
C VAL A 332 -14.41 37.16 4.63
N THR A 333 -13.61 37.89 5.42
CA THR A 333 -13.50 39.34 5.34
C THR A 333 -12.31 39.80 4.48
N SER A 334 -11.14 39.12 4.61
CA SER A 334 -9.92 39.54 3.93
C SER A 334 -9.86 39.12 2.45
N ASN A 335 -10.46 38.01 2.10
CA ASN A 335 -10.42 37.39 0.76
C ASN A 335 -11.79 36.83 0.37
N PRO A 336 -12.84 37.67 0.30
CA PRO A 336 -14.22 37.21 0.02
C PRO A 336 -14.34 36.53 -1.35
N GLU A 337 -13.44 36.80 -2.28
CA GLU A 337 -13.35 36.15 -3.59
C GLU A 337 -13.05 34.63 -3.47
N TRP A 338 -12.50 34.15 -2.37
CA TRP A 338 -12.27 32.71 -2.15
C TRP A 338 -13.53 31.93 -1.79
N PHE A 339 -14.69 32.59 -1.79
CA PHE A 339 -15.98 31.98 -1.47
C PHE A 339 -16.98 32.18 -2.60
N THR A 340 -18.01 31.34 -2.65
CA THR A 340 -19.11 31.48 -3.61
C THR A 340 -20.22 32.29 -3.01
N THR A 341 -20.51 33.46 -3.59
CA THR A 341 -21.64 34.34 -3.20
C THR A 341 -22.88 33.93 -3.99
N ARG A 342 -24.00 33.76 -3.28
CA ARG A 342 -25.33 33.51 -3.85
C ARG A 342 -25.97 34.80 -4.35
N VAL A 343 -27.07 34.66 -5.09
CA VAL A 343 -27.82 35.80 -5.65
C VAL A 343 -28.42 36.74 -4.59
N ASP A 344 -28.64 36.28 -3.37
CA ASP A 344 -29.10 37.05 -2.22
C ASP A 344 -27.98 37.73 -1.41
N GLY A 345 -26.72 37.57 -1.88
CA GLY A 345 -25.53 38.11 -1.24
C GLY A 345 -24.97 37.24 -0.10
N SER A 346 -25.61 36.14 0.25
CA SER A 346 -25.08 35.19 1.23
C SER A 346 -23.95 34.33 0.64
N ILE A 347 -23.01 33.86 1.49
CA ILE A 347 -22.00 32.89 1.09
C ILE A 347 -22.62 31.49 1.12
N ALA A 348 -22.29 30.69 0.09
CA ALA A 348 -22.73 29.30 0.03
C ALA A 348 -22.04 28.47 1.11
N TYR A 349 -22.81 27.80 1.97
CA TYR A 349 -22.29 26.79 2.89
C TYR A 349 -22.18 25.41 2.21
N ALA A 350 -21.43 24.50 2.82
CA ALA A 350 -21.25 23.15 2.30
C ALA A 350 -22.56 22.37 2.32
N GLU A 351 -22.87 21.70 1.23
CA GLU A 351 -24.08 20.87 1.08
C GLU A 351 -23.73 19.55 0.34
N ASN A 352 -24.39 18.49 0.79
CA ASN A 352 -24.57 17.25 0.02
C ASN A 352 -26.06 16.89 0.16
N PRO A 353 -26.93 17.49 -0.68
CA PRO A 353 -28.38 17.45 -0.47
C PRO A 353 -28.92 16.02 -0.24
N PRO A 354 -29.76 15.82 0.79
CA PRO A 354 -30.36 16.84 1.65
C PRO A 354 -29.50 17.28 2.84
N LYS A 355 -28.29 16.75 3.05
CA LYS A 355 -27.40 17.13 4.16
C LYS A 355 -26.87 18.56 3.96
N LYS A 356 -26.82 19.33 5.06
CA LYS A 356 -26.33 20.71 5.11
C LYS A 356 -25.33 20.88 6.24
N TYR A 357 -24.22 21.57 5.95
CA TYR A 357 -23.15 21.88 6.89
C TYR A 357 -23.03 23.40 7.02
N GLN A 358 -23.95 24.00 7.79
CA GLN A 358 -24.10 25.46 7.89
C GLN A 358 -22.90 26.15 8.57
N ASP A 359 -22.13 25.41 9.31
CA ASP A 359 -20.90 25.84 10.00
C ASP A 359 -19.66 25.88 9.09
N ILE A 360 -19.79 25.51 7.80
CA ILE A 360 -18.66 25.38 6.86
C ILE A 360 -18.96 26.07 5.53
N TYR A 361 -18.07 26.95 5.09
CA TYR A 361 -18.03 27.53 3.75
C TYR A 361 -16.94 26.84 2.92
N PRO A 362 -17.31 26.18 1.80
CA PRO A 362 -16.33 25.65 0.84
C PRO A 362 -15.49 26.75 0.20
N LEU A 363 -14.23 26.47 -0.07
CA LEU A 363 -13.36 27.36 -0.81
C LEU A 363 -13.62 27.26 -2.34
N ASN A 364 -13.67 28.40 -3.03
CA ASN A 364 -13.84 28.51 -4.46
C ASN A 364 -12.49 28.70 -5.14
N PHE A 365 -12.02 27.68 -5.83
CA PHE A 365 -10.74 27.68 -6.54
C PHE A 365 -10.80 28.36 -7.91
N ASP A 366 -11.99 28.70 -8.43
CA ASP A 366 -12.15 29.25 -9.77
C ASP A 366 -12.02 30.78 -9.80
N ASN A 367 -12.33 31.45 -8.69
CA ASN A 367 -12.32 32.92 -8.63
C ASN A 367 -10.89 33.49 -8.53
N ASP A 368 -10.03 32.91 -7.68
CA ASP A 368 -8.62 33.28 -7.53
C ASP A 368 -7.75 32.01 -7.31
N PRO A 369 -7.55 31.21 -8.36
CA PRO A 369 -6.80 29.98 -8.26
C PRO A 369 -5.34 30.19 -7.82
N ALA A 370 -4.73 31.32 -8.20
CA ALA A 370 -3.34 31.59 -7.91
C ALA A 370 -3.12 32.06 -6.46
N GLY A 371 -3.95 32.98 -5.97
CA GLY A 371 -3.86 33.51 -4.60
C GLY A 371 -4.19 32.43 -3.58
N LEU A 372 -5.30 31.73 -3.77
CA LEU A 372 -5.72 30.65 -2.87
C LEU A 372 -4.69 29.51 -2.82
N SER A 373 -4.21 29.04 -3.98
CA SER A 373 -3.20 27.98 -4.02
C SER A 373 -1.91 28.38 -3.31
N LYS A 374 -1.45 29.63 -3.51
CA LYS A 374 -0.25 30.16 -2.84
C LYS A 374 -0.41 30.21 -1.33
N GLU A 375 -1.58 30.62 -0.84
CA GLU A 375 -1.86 30.67 0.59
C GLU A 375 -1.89 29.26 1.20
N ILE A 376 -2.56 28.31 0.55
CA ILE A 376 -2.57 26.93 1.05
C ILE A 376 -1.16 26.34 1.05
N LEU A 377 -0.34 26.60 0.02
CA LEU A 377 1.07 26.18 0.01
C LEU A 377 1.83 26.77 1.20
N ARG A 378 1.63 28.06 1.54
CA ARG A 378 2.23 28.72 2.69
C ARG A 378 1.85 28.02 4.00
N ILE A 379 0.56 27.69 4.16
CA ILE A 379 0.04 27.00 5.36
C ILE A 379 0.67 25.61 5.50
N VAL A 380 0.70 24.81 4.44
CA VAL A 380 1.33 23.49 4.49
C VAL A 380 2.83 23.61 4.83
N GLN A 381 3.53 24.60 4.26
CA GLN A 381 4.95 24.85 4.57
C GLN A 381 5.14 25.30 6.02
N LEU A 382 4.22 26.08 6.59
CA LEU A 382 4.25 26.46 8.01
C LEU A 382 4.25 25.18 8.89
N TRP A 383 3.29 24.30 8.69
CA TRP A 383 3.18 23.08 9.49
C TRP A 383 4.37 22.13 9.27
N ILE A 384 4.92 22.07 8.06
CA ILE A 384 6.18 21.35 7.81
C ILE A 384 7.31 21.96 8.64
N SER A 385 7.39 23.28 8.80
CA SER A 385 8.42 23.93 9.61
C SER A 385 8.28 23.63 11.12
N HIS A 386 7.09 23.22 11.57
CA HIS A 386 6.81 22.72 12.91
C HIS A 386 6.91 21.18 13.02
N GLY A 387 7.56 20.52 12.05
CA GLY A 387 7.90 19.09 12.10
C GLY A 387 6.83 18.14 11.55
N VAL A 388 5.72 18.65 11.00
CA VAL A 388 4.69 17.82 10.38
C VAL A 388 5.18 17.29 9.05
N LYS A 389 5.11 15.95 8.87
CA LYS A 389 5.51 15.27 7.63
C LYS A 389 4.38 14.51 6.96
N VAL A 390 3.22 14.48 7.59
CA VAL A 390 2.07 13.73 7.10
C VAL A 390 0.82 14.61 7.16
N PHE A 391 0.03 14.63 6.11
CA PHE A 391 -1.24 15.34 6.04
C PHE A 391 -2.37 14.38 5.65
N ARG A 392 -3.37 14.26 6.49
CA ARG A 392 -4.65 13.66 6.10
C ARG A 392 -5.51 14.77 5.51
N VAL A 393 -5.94 14.58 4.28
CA VAL A 393 -6.67 15.61 3.54
C VAL A 393 -8.15 15.33 3.55
N ASP A 394 -8.91 16.23 4.16
CA ASP A 394 -10.36 16.15 4.28
C ASP A 394 -11.05 16.41 2.94
N ASN A 395 -11.87 15.48 2.50
CA ASN A 395 -12.70 15.57 1.29
C ASN A 395 -11.97 16.20 0.06
N PRO A 396 -10.79 15.69 -0.37
CA PRO A 396 -10.05 16.28 -1.50
C PRO A 396 -10.81 16.24 -2.83
N HIS A 397 -11.78 15.32 -2.96
CA HIS A 397 -12.64 15.18 -4.14
C HIS A 397 -13.62 16.36 -4.34
N THR A 398 -13.74 17.25 -3.37
CA THR A 398 -14.52 18.48 -3.47
C THR A 398 -13.71 19.69 -3.96
N LYS A 399 -12.44 19.50 -4.26
CA LYS A 399 -11.50 20.51 -4.78
C LYS A 399 -10.96 20.04 -6.13
N PRO A 400 -10.48 20.96 -6.99
CA PRO A 400 -9.95 20.59 -8.31
C PRO A 400 -8.75 19.64 -8.25
N VAL A 401 -8.74 18.59 -9.08
CA VAL A 401 -7.63 17.60 -9.08
C VAL A 401 -6.31 18.26 -9.48
N TRP A 402 -6.32 19.25 -10.41
CA TRP A 402 -5.11 19.99 -10.80
C TRP A 402 -4.44 20.70 -9.62
N PHE A 403 -5.24 21.19 -8.65
CA PHE A 403 -4.72 21.84 -7.46
C PHE A 403 -3.90 20.86 -6.61
N TRP A 404 -4.39 19.64 -6.41
CA TRP A 404 -3.68 18.60 -5.66
C TRP A 404 -2.39 18.17 -6.37
N GLU A 405 -2.45 17.93 -7.68
CA GLU A 405 -1.26 17.62 -8.48
C GLU A 405 -0.20 18.72 -8.33
N TRP A 406 -0.62 19.98 -8.40
CA TRP A 406 0.26 21.14 -8.25
C TRP A 406 0.83 21.23 -6.80
N LEU A 407 -0.03 21.17 -5.76
CA LEU A 407 0.38 21.33 -4.36
C LEU A 407 1.35 20.22 -3.95
N ILE A 408 0.96 18.96 -4.15
CA ILE A 408 1.77 17.79 -3.79
C ILE A 408 3.10 17.82 -4.57
N GLY A 409 3.06 18.11 -5.87
CA GLY A 409 4.28 18.23 -6.67
C GLY A 409 5.21 19.36 -6.20
N LYS A 410 4.67 20.50 -5.73
CA LYS A 410 5.46 21.59 -5.16
C LYS A 410 6.08 21.22 -3.81
N ILE A 411 5.34 20.56 -2.94
CA ILE A 411 5.82 20.12 -1.62
C ILE A 411 6.86 19.02 -1.81
N ASN A 412 6.56 17.93 -2.50
CA ASN A 412 7.46 16.79 -2.61
C ASN A 412 8.74 17.09 -3.39
N LYS A 413 8.75 18.14 -4.21
CA LYS A 413 10.01 18.60 -4.85
C LYS A 413 11.04 19.10 -3.82
N LYS A 414 10.61 19.69 -2.70
CA LYS A 414 11.48 20.24 -1.64
C LYS A 414 11.55 19.33 -0.42
N ASN A 415 10.45 18.68 -0.11
CA ASN A 415 10.21 17.84 1.05
C ASN A 415 9.67 16.48 0.58
N PRO A 416 10.52 15.64 -0.05
CA PRO A 416 10.09 14.34 -0.60
C PRO A 416 9.60 13.36 0.48
N GLU A 417 9.90 13.65 1.74
CA GLU A 417 9.43 12.88 2.90
C GLU A 417 7.97 13.16 3.28
N VAL A 418 7.35 14.21 2.74
CA VAL A 418 5.97 14.58 3.11
C VAL A 418 4.97 13.67 2.39
N VAL A 419 4.03 13.13 3.16
CA VAL A 419 3.00 12.19 2.72
C VAL A 419 1.63 12.83 2.82
N PHE A 420 0.79 12.62 1.81
CA PHE A 420 -0.61 13.03 1.79
C PHE A 420 -1.52 11.81 1.69
N LEU A 421 -2.44 11.68 2.66
CA LEU A 421 -3.49 10.68 2.69
C LEU A 421 -4.83 11.34 2.28
N ALA A 422 -5.44 10.85 1.20
CA ALA A 422 -6.73 11.34 0.73
C ALA A 422 -7.90 10.69 1.49
N GLU A 423 -8.76 11.47 2.13
CA GLU A 423 -10.07 11.01 2.57
C GLU A 423 -11.08 11.29 1.46
N ALA A 424 -11.30 10.30 0.60
CA ALA A 424 -12.11 10.49 -0.60
C ALA A 424 -13.08 9.32 -0.82
N PHE A 425 -14.14 9.28 0.01
CA PHE A 425 -15.23 8.32 -0.19
C PHE A 425 -16.14 8.78 -1.34
N THR A 426 -15.68 8.57 -2.55
CA THR A 426 -16.31 9.04 -3.79
C THR A 426 -16.25 7.97 -4.88
N ARG A 427 -16.75 8.28 -6.07
CA ARG A 427 -16.73 7.33 -7.20
C ARG A 427 -15.30 6.93 -7.60
N PRO A 428 -15.06 5.69 -8.04
CA PRO A 428 -13.73 5.19 -8.39
C PRO A 428 -12.92 6.09 -9.32
N PRO A 429 -13.47 6.71 -10.40
CA PRO A 429 -12.69 7.59 -11.26
C PRO A 429 -12.05 8.76 -10.52
N MET A 430 -12.75 9.37 -9.56
CA MET A 430 -12.22 10.48 -8.76
C MET A 430 -11.18 10.00 -7.75
N MET A 431 -11.42 8.89 -7.04
CA MET A 431 -10.43 8.30 -6.13
C MET A 431 -9.14 7.97 -6.88
N HIS A 432 -9.26 7.34 -8.04
CA HIS A 432 -8.12 6.97 -8.87
C HIS A 432 -7.39 8.20 -9.44
N ALA A 433 -8.13 9.26 -9.81
CA ALA A 433 -7.53 10.52 -10.25
C ALA A 433 -6.68 11.17 -9.15
N LEU A 434 -7.15 11.17 -7.90
CA LEU A 434 -6.38 11.67 -6.75
C LEU A 434 -5.11 10.84 -6.53
N GLY A 435 -5.18 9.51 -6.61
CA GLY A 435 -4.01 8.64 -6.53
C GLY A 435 -2.96 8.97 -7.60
N ARG A 436 -3.40 9.22 -8.85
CA ARG A 436 -2.52 9.64 -9.97
C ARG A 436 -1.97 11.05 -9.79
N ALA A 437 -2.76 11.96 -9.18
CA ALA A 437 -2.36 13.34 -8.91
C ALA A 437 -1.23 13.47 -7.87
N GLY A 438 -0.89 12.38 -7.17
CA GLY A 438 0.26 12.34 -6.27
C GLY A 438 -0.04 11.99 -4.82
N PHE A 439 -1.30 11.82 -4.42
CA PHE A 439 -1.60 11.31 -3.07
C PHE A 439 -0.91 9.98 -2.85
N GLN A 440 -0.10 9.88 -1.80
CA GLN A 440 0.63 8.67 -1.47
C GLN A 440 -0.29 7.58 -0.95
N GLN A 441 -1.29 7.95 -0.17
CA GLN A 441 -2.25 7.03 0.44
C GLN A 441 -3.69 7.51 0.19
N SER A 442 -4.65 6.61 0.32
CA SER A 442 -6.07 6.94 0.26
C SER A 442 -6.88 6.07 1.23
N TYR A 443 -7.87 6.66 1.88
CA TYR A 443 -8.98 5.87 2.43
C TYR A 443 -9.59 5.01 1.31
N SER A 444 -10.32 3.98 1.68
CA SER A 444 -10.74 2.94 0.75
C SER A 444 -12.15 2.44 1.04
N TYR A 445 -12.72 1.66 0.13
CA TYR A 445 -14.02 1.02 0.33
C TYR A 445 -13.98 -0.16 1.29
N PHE A 446 -12.81 -0.55 1.80
CA PHE A 446 -12.66 -1.62 2.80
C PHE A 446 -13.69 -1.48 3.92
N THR A 447 -13.93 -0.27 4.39
CA THR A 447 -14.87 0.05 5.47
C THR A 447 -16.23 -0.62 5.30
N TRP A 448 -16.75 -0.73 4.05
CA TRP A 448 -18.07 -1.29 3.74
C TRP A 448 -18.03 -2.65 3.04
N ARG A 449 -16.87 -3.30 2.94
CA ARG A 449 -16.75 -4.66 2.41
C ARG A 449 -16.73 -5.64 3.58
N ASN A 450 -17.80 -6.42 3.75
CA ASN A 450 -18.01 -7.25 4.94
C ASN A 450 -18.20 -8.73 4.61
N THR A 451 -18.70 -9.08 3.43
CA THR A 451 -18.84 -10.46 2.99
C THR A 451 -17.56 -10.99 2.36
N LYS A 452 -17.35 -12.31 2.39
CA LYS A 452 -16.22 -12.98 1.75
C LYS A 452 -16.05 -12.51 0.28
N THR A 453 -17.11 -12.59 -0.50
CA THR A 453 -17.08 -12.22 -1.93
C THR A 453 -16.68 -10.76 -2.16
N GLU A 454 -17.23 -9.83 -1.38
CA GLU A 454 -16.87 -8.41 -1.49
C GLU A 454 -15.41 -8.15 -1.11
N LEU A 455 -14.91 -8.83 -0.07
CA LEU A 455 -13.53 -8.71 0.39
C LEU A 455 -12.55 -9.30 -0.62
N GLU A 456 -12.83 -10.51 -1.15
CA GLU A 456 -12.00 -11.15 -2.18
C GLU A 456 -11.90 -10.28 -3.43
N GLN A 457 -13.01 -9.77 -3.94
CA GLN A 457 -13.04 -8.85 -5.08
C GLN A 457 -12.25 -7.58 -4.81
N TYR A 458 -12.44 -6.99 -3.63
CA TYR A 458 -11.76 -5.76 -3.28
C TYR A 458 -10.25 -5.94 -3.04
N PHE A 459 -9.86 -7.05 -2.42
CA PHE A 459 -8.43 -7.35 -2.26
C PHE A 459 -7.74 -7.56 -3.61
N GLN A 460 -8.41 -8.26 -4.55
CA GLN A 460 -7.91 -8.42 -5.92
C GLN A 460 -7.77 -7.07 -6.64
N GLU A 461 -8.77 -6.20 -6.54
CA GLU A 461 -8.74 -4.85 -7.13
C GLU A 461 -7.54 -4.06 -6.62
N VAL A 462 -7.38 -3.94 -5.29
CA VAL A 462 -6.37 -3.04 -4.72
C VAL A 462 -4.96 -3.60 -4.76
N SER A 463 -4.79 -4.92 -4.73
CA SER A 463 -3.46 -5.54 -4.75
C SER A 463 -2.91 -5.74 -6.17
N HIS A 464 -3.77 -5.78 -7.20
CA HIS A 464 -3.34 -6.05 -8.58
C HIS A 464 -3.77 -4.97 -9.56
N GLU A 465 -5.08 -4.64 -9.63
CA GLU A 465 -5.58 -3.79 -10.71
C GLU A 465 -5.19 -2.32 -10.52
N THR A 466 -5.25 -1.81 -9.29
CA THR A 466 -5.01 -0.40 -8.98
C THR A 466 -3.69 -0.13 -8.25
N ALA A 467 -2.96 -1.17 -7.85
CA ALA A 467 -1.77 -1.08 -7.01
C ALA A 467 -0.68 -0.15 -7.57
N ALA A 468 -0.60 -0.02 -8.89
CA ALA A 468 0.39 0.84 -9.54
C ALA A 468 0.22 2.34 -9.22
N PHE A 469 -0.97 2.78 -8.83
CA PHE A 469 -1.24 4.22 -8.60
C PHE A 469 -2.09 4.51 -7.36
N PHE A 470 -2.66 3.48 -6.73
CA PHE A 470 -3.55 3.61 -5.58
C PHE A 470 -3.03 2.77 -4.41
N ARG A 471 -2.74 3.41 -3.26
CA ARG A 471 -2.29 2.75 -2.03
C ARG A 471 -3.38 2.87 -0.98
N PRO A 472 -4.18 1.81 -0.75
CA PRO A 472 -5.30 1.85 0.18
C PRO A 472 -4.82 1.80 1.62
N ASN A 473 -5.34 2.73 2.45
CA ASN A 473 -5.22 2.68 3.90
C ASN A 473 -6.53 2.12 4.46
N PHE A 474 -6.45 0.98 5.15
CA PHE A 474 -7.62 0.28 5.68
C PHE A 474 -7.96 0.77 7.09
N PHE A 475 -8.62 1.94 7.18
CA PHE A 475 -9.20 2.36 8.44
C PHE A 475 -10.38 1.45 8.83
N VAL A 476 -10.36 0.96 10.07
CA VAL A 476 -11.42 0.08 10.60
C VAL A 476 -12.63 0.86 11.08
N ASN A 477 -12.42 2.10 11.53
CA ASN A 477 -13.44 3.07 11.93
C ASN A 477 -12.89 4.49 11.77
N THR A 478 -13.77 5.49 11.77
CA THR A 478 -13.42 6.92 11.85
C THR A 478 -14.42 7.63 12.76
N PRO A 479 -14.20 8.88 13.18
CA PRO A 479 -15.21 9.64 13.93
C PRO A 479 -16.56 9.75 13.23
N ASP A 480 -16.57 9.72 11.89
CA ASP A 480 -17.78 9.85 11.07
C ASP A 480 -18.36 8.51 10.60
N ILE A 481 -17.64 7.38 10.81
CA ILE A 481 -18.02 6.09 10.25
C ILE A 481 -17.91 4.99 11.30
N LEU A 482 -19.06 4.51 11.73
CA LEU A 482 -19.24 3.29 12.51
C LEU A 482 -20.24 2.41 11.78
N THR A 483 -19.73 1.46 10.99
CA THR A 483 -20.57 0.60 10.15
C THR A 483 -21.48 -0.33 10.95
N GLU A 484 -22.60 -0.76 10.39
CA GLU A 484 -23.50 -1.73 11.02
C GLU A 484 -22.78 -3.01 11.47
N TYR A 485 -21.75 -3.41 10.73
CA TYR A 485 -20.94 -4.57 11.09
C TYR A 485 -20.29 -4.43 12.47
N LEU A 486 -19.76 -3.25 12.81
CA LEU A 486 -19.21 -2.96 14.14
C LEU A 486 -20.30 -2.67 15.17
N GLN A 487 -21.40 -2.03 14.75
CA GLN A 487 -22.51 -1.71 15.66
C GLN A 487 -23.14 -2.98 16.27
N TYR A 488 -23.27 -4.05 15.49
CA TYR A 488 -24.04 -5.24 15.88
C TYR A 488 -23.19 -6.52 16.02
N GLY A 489 -21.96 -6.55 15.52
CA GLY A 489 -21.13 -7.76 15.49
C GLY A 489 -20.36 -8.04 16.79
N GLY A 490 -20.48 -7.15 17.81
CA GLY A 490 -19.79 -7.33 19.10
C GLY A 490 -18.27 -7.39 19.00
N PRO A 491 -17.57 -7.85 20.06
CA PRO A 491 -16.09 -7.91 20.07
C PRO A 491 -15.48 -8.71 18.93
N ALA A 492 -16.17 -9.73 18.41
CA ALA A 492 -15.73 -10.54 17.28
C ALA A 492 -15.54 -9.68 16.02
N ALA A 493 -16.49 -8.78 15.70
CA ALA A 493 -16.40 -7.89 14.56
C ALA A 493 -15.15 -6.97 14.62
N PHE A 494 -14.80 -6.49 15.81
CA PHE A 494 -13.60 -5.66 15.99
C PHE A 494 -12.32 -6.48 15.75
N LYS A 495 -12.21 -7.71 16.26
CA LYS A 495 -11.08 -8.59 15.95
C LYS A 495 -10.99 -8.88 14.44
N ILE A 496 -12.09 -9.28 13.80
CA ILE A 496 -12.16 -9.62 12.39
C ILE A 496 -11.68 -8.46 11.53
N ARG A 497 -12.23 -7.26 11.76
CA ARG A 497 -11.85 -6.07 10.98
C ARG A 497 -10.40 -5.67 11.18
N ALA A 498 -9.89 -5.77 12.42
CA ALA A 498 -8.49 -5.48 12.71
C ALA A 498 -7.54 -6.46 12.01
N VAL A 499 -7.81 -7.78 12.03
CA VAL A 499 -6.98 -8.77 11.32
C VAL A 499 -6.98 -8.52 9.83
N LEU A 500 -8.16 -8.36 9.20
CA LEU A 500 -8.27 -8.11 7.77
C LEU A 500 -7.52 -6.81 7.37
N ALA A 501 -7.71 -5.72 8.12
CA ALA A 501 -7.04 -4.45 7.83
C ALA A 501 -5.52 -4.56 7.98
N ALA A 502 -5.07 -5.17 9.09
CA ALA A 502 -3.66 -5.26 9.41
C ALA A 502 -2.86 -6.22 8.53
N THR A 503 -3.51 -7.18 7.84
CA THR A 503 -2.81 -8.21 7.08
C THR A 503 -3.04 -8.14 5.57
N ALA A 504 -4.19 -7.64 5.10
CA ALA A 504 -4.46 -7.54 3.67
C ALA A 504 -3.86 -6.26 3.03
N SER A 505 -3.72 -5.17 3.80
CA SER A 505 -3.05 -3.95 3.34
C SER A 505 -1.78 -3.65 4.16
N PRO A 506 -0.72 -3.11 3.53
CA PRO A 506 0.43 -2.59 4.26
C PRO A 506 0.13 -1.32 5.07
N LEU A 507 -1.03 -0.70 4.85
CA LEU A 507 -1.49 0.49 5.54
C LEU A 507 -2.84 0.24 6.21
N TRP A 508 -2.94 0.52 7.50
CA TRP A 508 -4.19 0.43 8.22
C TRP A 508 -4.30 1.50 9.31
N GLY A 509 -5.52 1.77 9.77
CA GLY A 509 -5.74 2.81 10.76
C GLY A 509 -6.89 2.52 11.70
N VAL A 510 -6.80 3.12 12.88
CA VAL A 510 -7.74 3.00 13.99
C VAL A 510 -8.07 4.40 14.52
N TYR A 511 -9.34 4.69 14.75
CA TYR A 511 -9.78 5.82 15.55
C TYR A 511 -9.98 5.38 17.00
N ALA A 512 -9.49 6.17 17.94
CA ALA A 512 -9.54 5.95 19.38
C ALA A 512 -10.94 5.55 19.88
N GLY A 513 -10.97 4.57 20.79
CA GLY A 513 -12.22 3.95 21.28
C GLY A 513 -12.53 2.62 20.56
N TYR A 514 -11.89 2.33 19.43
CA TYR A 514 -11.97 1.02 18.81
C TYR A 514 -11.46 -0.07 19.76
N GLU A 515 -10.34 0.17 20.42
CA GLU A 515 -9.77 -0.72 21.42
C GLU A 515 -10.66 -0.89 22.67
N LEU A 516 -11.63 -0.01 22.88
CA LEU A 516 -12.64 -0.12 23.93
C LEU A 516 -13.95 -0.73 23.45
N TYR A 517 -14.01 -1.19 22.21
CA TYR A 517 -15.22 -1.70 21.56
C TYR A 517 -16.36 -0.68 21.53
N GLU A 518 -16.06 0.61 21.36
CA GLU A 518 -17.08 1.64 21.18
C GLU A 518 -17.90 1.35 19.92
N HIS A 519 -19.19 1.02 20.09
CA HIS A 519 -20.03 0.50 19.00
C HIS A 519 -21.41 1.12 18.94
N VAL A 520 -21.70 2.11 19.79
CA VAL A 520 -23.05 2.68 19.85
C VAL A 520 -23.17 3.83 18.86
N ALA A 521 -24.06 3.66 17.89
CA ALA A 521 -24.37 4.66 16.87
C ALA A 521 -25.60 5.48 17.22
N ARG A 522 -25.73 6.64 16.55
CA ARG A 522 -27.01 7.36 16.52
C ARG A 522 -28.06 6.51 15.80
N PRO A 523 -29.32 6.48 16.24
CA PRO A 523 -30.36 5.68 15.62
C PRO A 523 -30.47 5.92 14.11
N GLY A 524 -30.33 4.85 13.31
CA GLY A 524 -30.43 4.89 11.86
C GLY A 524 -29.27 5.60 11.13
N ALA A 525 -28.12 5.73 11.79
CA ALA A 525 -26.92 6.33 11.22
C ALA A 525 -25.69 5.42 11.42
N GLU A 526 -24.69 5.60 10.58
CA GLU A 526 -23.34 5.02 10.75
C GLU A 526 -22.40 5.98 11.49
N GLU A 527 -22.90 6.86 12.31
CA GLU A 527 -22.15 7.82 13.12
C GLU A 527 -22.29 7.47 14.60
N TYR A 528 -21.21 7.63 15.37
CA TYR A 528 -21.24 7.42 16.82
C TYR A 528 -22.28 8.32 17.49
N ILE A 529 -22.96 7.79 18.52
CA ILE A 529 -23.69 8.62 19.47
C ILE A 529 -22.66 9.36 20.35
N ASP A 530 -23.01 10.57 20.77
CA ASP A 530 -22.12 11.44 21.54
C ASP A 530 -20.73 11.56 20.86
N ASN A 531 -20.80 11.86 19.56
CA ASN A 531 -19.66 11.90 18.68
C ASN A 531 -18.66 12.96 19.11
N GLU A 532 -17.41 12.54 19.28
CA GLU A 532 -16.27 13.37 19.70
C GLU A 532 -16.00 14.57 18.76
N LYS A 533 -16.52 14.51 17.53
CA LYS A 533 -16.55 15.64 16.60
C LYS A 533 -17.29 16.87 17.16
N TYR A 534 -18.25 16.67 18.07
CA TYR A 534 -19.09 17.71 18.63
C TYR A 534 -19.01 17.85 20.15
N GLU A 535 -18.33 16.93 20.82
CA GLU A 535 -18.26 16.83 22.27
C GLU A 535 -16.85 16.50 22.74
N TYR A 536 -16.58 16.70 24.03
CA TYR A 536 -15.43 16.11 24.69
C TYR A 536 -15.75 14.67 25.08
N LYS A 537 -14.75 13.78 24.98
CA LYS A 537 -14.90 12.37 25.33
C LYS A 537 -13.73 11.90 26.18
N ALA A 538 -13.92 11.87 27.49
CA ALA A 538 -12.95 11.27 28.39
C ALA A 538 -13.13 9.75 28.41
N ARG A 539 -12.06 9.00 28.09
CA ARG A 539 -12.03 7.54 28.09
C ARG A 539 -11.25 7.03 29.30
N ASP A 540 -11.80 6.01 29.96
CA ASP A 540 -11.13 5.33 31.07
C ASP A 540 -10.21 4.20 30.52
N TRP A 541 -9.05 4.62 30.04
CA TRP A 541 -8.05 3.69 29.48
C TRP A 541 -7.51 2.70 30.51
N GLU A 542 -7.22 3.17 31.74
CA GLU A 542 -6.66 2.39 32.84
C GLU A 542 -7.66 1.36 33.35
N GLY A 543 -8.88 1.78 33.68
CA GLY A 543 -9.91 0.86 34.16
C GLY A 543 -10.35 -0.17 33.12
N ALA A 544 -10.28 0.16 31.81
CA ALA A 544 -10.50 -0.82 30.76
C ALA A 544 -9.38 -1.85 30.69
N ALA A 545 -8.12 -1.43 30.82
CA ALA A 545 -6.98 -2.30 30.85
C ALA A 545 -6.99 -3.24 32.09
N GLU A 546 -7.22 -2.69 33.29
CA GLU A 546 -7.32 -3.44 34.55
C GLU A 546 -8.45 -4.47 34.54
N SER A 547 -9.57 -4.14 33.91
CA SER A 547 -10.72 -5.06 33.80
C SER A 547 -10.61 -6.06 32.64
N GLY A 548 -9.57 -5.97 31.81
CA GLY A 548 -9.40 -6.81 30.61
C GLY A 548 -10.43 -6.53 29.51
N ARG A 549 -11.13 -5.40 29.56
CA ARG A 549 -12.14 -4.98 28.57
C ARG A 549 -11.52 -4.08 27.51
N THR A 550 -10.41 -4.52 26.94
CA THR A 550 -9.73 -3.78 25.89
C THR A 550 -9.16 -4.71 24.82
N LEU A 551 -9.19 -4.26 23.58
CA LEU A 551 -8.57 -4.91 22.43
C LEU A 551 -7.09 -4.49 22.24
N ALA A 552 -6.58 -3.56 23.03
CA ALA A 552 -5.22 -3.04 22.88
C ALA A 552 -4.14 -4.13 22.82
N PRO A 553 -4.15 -5.20 23.65
CA PRO A 553 -3.16 -6.28 23.54
C PRO A 553 -3.24 -7.03 22.19
N TYR A 554 -4.43 -7.16 21.63
CA TYR A 554 -4.63 -7.81 20.33
C TYR A 554 -4.08 -6.93 19.19
N ILE A 555 -4.35 -5.63 19.24
CA ILE A 555 -3.79 -4.63 18.31
C ILE A 555 -2.25 -4.64 18.39
N THR A 556 -1.70 -4.63 19.60
CA THR A 556 -0.24 -4.75 19.82
C THR A 556 0.31 -6.00 19.13
N ARG A 557 -0.36 -7.14 19.30
CA ARG A 557 0.04 -8.41 18.66
C ARG A 557 0.02 -8.28 17.14
N LEU A 558 -1.02 -7.71 16.56
CA LEU A 558 -1.11 -7.50 15.10
C LEU A 558 0.01 -6.59 14.58
N ASN A 559 0.27 -5.47 15.25
CA ASN A 559 1.34 -4.56 14.84
C ASN A 559 2.73 -5.19 15.02
N THR A 560 2.94 -6.03 16.04
CA THR A 560 4.16 -6.82 16.21
C THR A 560 4.36 -7.79 15.04
N ILE A 561 3.32 -8.57 14.70
CA ILE A 561 3.35 -9.49 13.54
C ILE A 561 3.69 -8.73 12.26
N ARG A 562 3.11 -7.54 12.05
CA ARG A 562 3.41 -6.70 10.86
C ARG A 562 4.87 -6.24 10.80
N LYS A 563 5.49 -5.94 11.94
CA LYS A 563 6.90 -5.53 12.01
C LYS A 563 7.86 -6.69 11.83
N ASP A 564 7.48 -7.88 12.32
CA ASP A 564 8.29 -9.09 12.26
C ASP A 564 8.23 -9.78 10.88
N HIS A 565 7.16 -9.57 10.12
CA HIS A 565 6.90 -10.23 8.84
C HIS A 565 6.85 -9.24 7.67
N MET A 566 7.95 -9.19 6.92
CA MET A 566 8.10 -8.28 5.78
C MET A 566 7.13 -8.57 4.63
N ALA A 567 6.60 -9.79 4.53
CA ALA A 567 5.56 -10.13 3.56
C ALA A 567 4.29 -9.28 3.73
N LEU A 568 3.97 -8.84 4.94
CA LEU A 568 2.82 -7.95 5.19
C LEU A 568 3.07 -6.50 4.76
N GLY A 569 4.32 -6.14 4.48
CA GLY A 569 4.72 -4.80 4.06
C GLY A 569 4.53 -4.51 2.56
N ASP A 570 4.22 -5.49 1.73
CA ASP A 570 4.00 -5.31 0.30
C ASP A 570 2.51 -5.44 -0.06
N LEU A 571 2.04 -4.66 -1.04
CA LEU A 571 0.63 -4.67 -1.45
C LEU A 571 0.35 -5.75 -2.51
N GLN A 572 1.26 -5.93 -3.47
CA GLN A 572 1.03 -6.72 -4.67
C GLN A 572 1.26 -8.23 -4.51
N ASN A 573 1.68 -8.67 -3.33
CA ASN A 573 2.02 -10.07 -3.03
C ASN A 573 0.88 -10.87 -2.39
N LEU A 574 -0.35 -10.39 -2.47
CA LEU A 574 -1.53 -11.08 -1.94
C LEU A 574 -2.06 -12.09 -2.96
N THR A 575 -2.22 -13.33 -2.53
CA THR A 575 -2.85 -14.41 -3.32
C THR A 575 -4.05 -14.95 -2.57
N LEU A 576 -5.22 -14.94 -3.23
CA LEU A 576 -6.45 -15.53 -2.70
C LEU A 576 -6.43 -17.05 -2.85
N HIS A 577 -6.97 -17.75 -1.85
CA HIS A 577 -7.17 -19.19 -1.85
C HIS A 577 -8.64 -19.54 -1.67
N SER A 578 -9.01 -20.78 -1.94
CA SER A 578 -10.41 -21.18 -1.83
C SER A 578 -10.74 -21.81 -0.47
N SER A 579 -12.01 -21.69 -0.09
CA SER A 579 -12.58 -22.36 1.07
C SER A 579 -13.99 -22.83 0.77
N THR A 580 -14.44 -23.88 1.44
CA THR A 580 -15.77 -24.48 1.21
C THR A 580 -16.90 -23.71 1.89
N ASP A 581 -16.59 -22.85 2.86
CA ASP A 581 -17.56 -22.03 3.59
C ASP A 581 -17.67 -20.62 2.97
N ASP A 582 -18.85 -20.04 2.99
CA ASP A 582 -19.19 -18.75 2.40
C ASP A 582 -18.81 -17.54 3.25
N ALA A 583 -18.37 -17.77 4.49
CA ALA A 583 -17.91 -16.74 5.42
C ALA A 583 -16.43 -16.92 5.82
N THR A 584 -15.72 -17.89 5.26
CA THR A 584 -14.29 -18.10 5.55
C THR A 584 -13.44 -17.59 4.38
N ILE A 585 -12.75 -16.46 4.57
CA ILE A 585 -11.80 -15.90 3.60
C ILE A 585 -10.39 -16.41 3.87
N VAL A 586 -9.65 -16.71 2.80
CA VAL A 586 -8.28 -17.24 2.88
C VAL A 586 -7.39 -16.54 1.87
N TYR A 587 -6.25 -16.07 2.32
CA TYR A 587 -5.22 -15.52 1.44
C TYR A 587 -3.83 -15.74 2.02
N SER A 588 -2.82 -15.68 1.16
CA SER A 588 -1.42 -15.70 1.55
C SER A 588 -0.68 -14.47 1.07
N LYS A 589 0.43 -14.17 1.73
CA LYS A 589 1.41 -13.17 1.32
C LYS A 589 2.79 -13.77 1.42
N HIS A 590 3.59 -13.61 0.36
CA HIS A 590 4.94 -14.13 0.28
C HIS A 590 5.94 -13.04 -0.07
N LYS A 591 7.13 -13.10 0.54
CA LYS A 591 8.28 -12.28 0.18
C LYS A 591 9.57 -13.07 0.33
N THR A 592 10.44 -13.00 -0.67
CA THR A 592 11.82 -13.45 -0.55
C THR A 592 12.70 -12.26 -0.16
N LEU A 593 13.38 -12.38 0.98
CA LEU A 593 14.26 -11.32 1.49
C LEU A 593 15.60 -11.32 0.74
N PRO A 594 16.39 -10.22 0.80
CA PRO A 594 17.67 -10.11 0.09
C PRO A 594 18.72 -11.17 0.45
N ASP A 595 18.61 -11.76 1.62
CA ASP A 595 19.47 -12.87 2.08
C ASP A 595 19.00 -14.25 1.60
N GLY A 596 17.90 -14.30 0.84
CA GLY A 596 17.28 -15.53 0.35
C GLY A 596 16.26 -16.16 1.30
N THR A 597 16.09 -15.62 2.50
CA THR A 597 15.05 -16.07 3.45
C THR A 597 13.68 -15.82 2.85
N LYS A 598 12.79 -16.81 2.97
CA LYS A 598 11.40 -16.73 2.50
C LYS A 598 10.46 -16.48 3.68
N ASP A 599 9.77 -15.37 3.65
CA ASP A 599 8.72 -15.01 4.59
C ASP A 599 7.35 -15.25 3.93
N THR A 600 6.55 -16.17 4.50
CA THR A 600 5.26 -16.54 3.95
C THR A 600 4.24 -16.70 5.07
N LEU A 601 3.14 -15.97 4.92
CA LEU A 601 2.01 -16.02 5.83
C LEU A 601 0.77 -16.51 5.11
N ILE A 602 -0.04 -17.32 5.78
CA ILE A 602 -1.39 -17.73 5.38
C ILE A 602 -2.36 -17.15 6.39
N ILE A 603 -3.34 -16.39 5.93
CA ILE A 603 -4.34 -15.76 6.77
C ILE A 603 -5.69 -16.42 6.49
N VAL A 604 -6.36 -16.88 7.53
CA VAL A 604 -7.70 -17.48 7.47
C VAL A 604 -8.61 -16.73 8.43
N VAL A 605 -9.70 -16.18 7.94
CA VAL A 605 -10.60 -15.35 8.76
C VAL A 605 -12.05 -15.79 8.56
N ASN A 606 -12.73 -16.06 9.65
CA ASN A 606 -14.19 -16.15 9.71
C ASN A 606 -14.75 -14.72 9.73
N VAL A 607 -15.45 -14.31 8.66
CA VAL A 607 -16.04 -12.96 8.55
C VAL A 607 -17.48 -12.89 9.10
N ASP A 608 -18.03 -13.99 9.64
CA ASP A 608 -19.29 -13.98 10.39
C ASP A 608 -19.02 -13.75 11.89
N PRO A 609 -19.35 -12.57 12.43
CA PRO A 609 -19.05 -12.26 13.84
C PRO A 609 -19.96 -12.96 14.84
N HIS A 610 -20.96 -13.70 14.38
CA HIS A 610 -22.00 -14.28 15.24
C HIS A 610 -21.89 -15.80 15.41
N SER A 611 -21.22 -16.49 14.48
CA SER A 611 -21.22 -17.95 14.43
C SER A 611 -19.83 -18.54 14.29
N THR A 612 -19.65 -19.72 14.87
CA THR A 612 -18.49 -20.58 14.53
C THR A 612 -18.64 -21.07 13.09
N ARG A 613 -17.55 -21.01 12.32
CA ARG A 613 -17.49 -21.54 10.95
C ARG A 613 -16.49 -22.68 10.86
N GLU A 614 -16.85 -23.66 10.08
CA GLU A 614 -16.03 -24.83 9.75
C GLU A 614 -15.85 -24.90 8.24
N SER A 615 -14.62 -25.08 7.78
CA SER A 615 -14.31 -25.04 6.35
C SER A 615 -13.14 -25.96 6.01
N THR A 616 -13.12 -26.45 4.80
CA THR A 616 -11.91 -26.97 4.17
C THR A 616 -11.28 -25.87 3.34
N VAL A 617 -10.07 -25.48 3.70
CA VAL A 617 -9.22 -24.53 2.99
C VAL A 617 -8.41 -25.26 1.94
N SER A 618 -8.39 -24.79 0.70
CA SER A 618 -7.58 -25.34 -0.39
C SER A 618 -6.58 -24.29 -0.88
N LEU A 619 -5.28 -24.59 -0.75
CA LEU A 619 -4.19 -23.67 -0.99
C LEU A 619 -3.58 -23.88 -2.38
N ASP A 620 -3.23 -22.79 -3.04
CA ASP A 620 -2.28 -22.80 -4.15
C ASP A 620 -0.85 -22.91 -3.58
N LEU A 621 -0.27 -24.10 -3.62
CA LEU A 621 1.05 -24.37 -3.06
C LEU A 621 2.16 -23.63 -3.81
N ALA A 622 1.97 -23.31 -5.09
CA ALA A 622 2.94 -22.54 -5.87
C ALA A 622 3.10 -21.11 -5.33
N ALA A 623 2.00 -20.50 -4.90
CA ALA A 623 2.00 -19.16 -4.28
C ALA A 623 2.75 -19.12 -2.95
N LEU A 624 2.86 -20.24 -2.25
CA LEU A 624 3.56 -20.33 -0.96
C LEU A 624 5.07 -20.44 -1.09
N GLN A 625 5.59 -20.67 -2.30
CA GLN A 625 7.01 -20.79 -2.61
C GLN A 625 7.74 -21.78 -1.68
N LEU A 626 7.12 -22.95 -1.45
CA LEU A 626 7.69 -24.03 -0.64
C LEU A 626 8.92 -24.65 -1.31
N ASP A 627 9.94 -24.93 -0.52
CA ASP A 627 11.08 -25.75 -0.96
C ASP A 627 10.79 -27.24 -0.68
N PRO A 628 11.38 -28.17 -1.45
CA PRO A 628 11.21 -29.60 -1.17
C PRO A 628 11.57 -30.01 0.28
N SER A 629 12.52 -29.29 0.89
CA SER A 629 12.92 -29.48 2.30
C SER A 629 11.86 -29.03 3.32
N ASP A 630 10.92 -28.17 2.92
CA ASP A 630 9.85 -27.71 3.79
C ASP A 630 8.76 -28.78 3.97
N LEU A 631 8.75 -29.80 3.10
CA LEU A 631 7.72 -30.84 3.08
C LEU A 631 8.21 -32.10 3.81
N ASN A 632 7.30 -32.69 4.59
CA ASN A 632 7.49 -34.03 5.15
C ASN A 632 7.18 -35.14 4.13
N GLU A 633 7.30 -36.41 4.53
CA GLU A 633 7.03 -37.57 3.68
C GLU A 633 5.59 -37.64 3.13
N ASP A 634 4.65 -37.02 3.82
CA ASP A 634 3.22 -36.93 3.42
C ASP A 634 2.93 -35.71 2.56
N GLY A 635 3.96 -34.91 2.18
CA GLY A 635 3.81 -33.68 1.39
C GLY A 635 3.20 -32.51 2.19
N GLN A 636 3.32 -32.54 3.51
CA GLN A 636 2.83 -31.49 4.39
C GLN A 636 3.96 -30.59 4.87
N PHE A 637 3.64 -29.33 5.15
CA PHE A 637 4.53 -28.32 5.73
C PHE A 637 4.02 -27.88 7.11
N ARG A 638 4.92 -27.37 7.93
CA ARG A 638 4.58 -26.90 9.28
C ARG A 638 4.18 -25.44 9.26
N VAL A 639 3.09 -25.12 9.95
CA VAL A 639 2.63 -23.73 10.18
C VAL A 639 2.55 -23.45 11.69
N ASP A 640 2.91 -22.21 12.06
CA ASP A 640 2.80 -21.70 13.43
C ASP A 640 1.81 -20.53 13.43
N ASP A 641 0.74 -20.63 14.24
CA ASP A 641 -0.23 -19.56 14.39
C ASP A 641 0.32 -18.45 15.29
N LEU A 642 0.50 -17.30 14.72
CA LEU A 642 1.08 -16.14 15.40
C LEU A 642 0.13 -15.49 16.41
N ILE A 643 -1.17 -15.79 16.37
CA ILE A 643 -2.15 -15.33 17.36
C ILE A 643 -2.17 -16.26 18.58
N SER A 644 -2.42 -17.55 18.37
CA SER A 644 -2.63 -18.53 19.43
C SER A 644 -1.34 -19.19 19.92
N GLY A 645 -0.26 -19.17 19.14
CA GLY A 645 0.99 -19.87 19.39
C GLY A 645 0.93 -21.39 19.12
N GLN A 646 -0.18 -21.88 18.56
CA GLN A 646 -0.32 -23.28 18.18
C GLN A 646 0.39 -23.59 16.86
N SER A 647 0.68 -24.86 16.62
CA SER A 647 1.36 -25.32 15.40
C SER A 647 0.65 -26.53 14.81
N TRP A 648 0.60 -26.58 13.47
CA TRP A 648 0.00 -27.71 12.74
C TRP A 648 0.85 -28.14 11.55
N ALA A 649 0.58 -29.36 11.06
CA ALA A 649 1.03 -29.81 9.76
C ALA A 649 -0.11 -29.59 8.74
N TRP A 650 0.17 -28.80 7.70
CA TRP A 650 -0.79 -28.45 6.64
C TRP A 650 -0.33 -28.99 5.29
N GLY A 651 -1.29 -29.27 4.41
CA GLY A 651 -1.06 -29.64 3.01
C GLY A 651 -1.83 -28.72 2.08
N GLU A 652 -2.20 -29.24 0.92
CA GLU A 652 -3.03 -28.54 -0.05
C GLU A 652 -4.45 -28.28 0.48
N HIS A 653 -5.02 -29.26 1.22
CA HIS A 653 -6.37 -29.20 1.78
C HIS A 653 -6.33 -29.33 3.31
N ASN A 654 -6.91 -28.36 4.00
CA ASN A 654 -6.83 -28.29 5.47
C ASN A 654 -8.19 -27.95 6.08
N TYR A 655 -8.60 -28.72 7.08
CA TYR A 655 -9.78 -28.40 7.86
C TYR A 655 -9.46 -27.29 8.86
N VAL A 656 -10.35 -26.31 8.97
CA VAL A 656 -10.29 -25.23 9.96
C VAL A 656 -11.65 -25.07 10.65
N ARG A 657 -11.61 -24.69 11.94
CA ARG A 657 -12.76 -24.31 12.72
C ARG A 657 -12.45 -23.03 13.47
N LEU A 658 -13.13 -21.95 13.09
CA LEU A 658 -12.93 -20.60 13.64
C LEU A 658 -14.17 -20.18 14.43
N ASP A 659 -13.99 -19.98 15.73
CA ASP A 659 -15.04 -19.57 16.65
C ASP A 659 -15.02 -18.04 16.81
N ALA A 660 -16.04 -17.36 16.31
CA ALA A 660 -16.13 -15.90 16.35
C ALA A 660 -15.99 -15.32 17.77
N HIS A 661 -16.46 -16.04 18.80
CA HIS A 661 -16.45 -15.56 20.18
C HIS A 661 -15.15 -15.89 20.93
N VAL A 662 -14.29 -16.73 20.36
CA VAL A 662 -12.98 -17.09 20.93
C VAL A 662 -11.87 -16.44 20.11
N GLU A 663 -11.63 -16.99 18.89
CA GLU A 663 -10.67 -16.45 17.95
C GLU A 663 -11.19 -16.65 16.51
N PRO A 664 -11.55 -15.55 15.83
CA PRO A 664 -12.12 -15.61 14.49
C PRO A 664 -11.08 -15.78 13.36
N ALA A 665 -9.79 -15.79 13.69
CA ALA A 665 -8.76 -15.78 12.67
C ALA A 665 -7.52 -16.62 13.05
N HIS A 666 -6.84 -17.10 12.02
CA HIS A 666 -5.47 -17.60 12.11
C HIS A 666 -4.55 -16.72 11.25
N ILE A 667 -3.38 -16.38 11.76
CA ILE A 667 -2.26 -15.81 11.02
C ILE A 667 -1.11 -16.82 11.11
N LEU A 668 -0.94 -17.61 10.07
CA LEU A 668 -0.05 -18.75 10.05
C LEU A 668 1.27 -18.41 9.36
N SER A 669 2.38 -18.49 10.08
CA SER A 669 3.71 -18.41 9.48
C SER A 669 4.19 -19.80 9.08
N ILE A 670 4.70 -19.95 7.85
CA ILE A 670 5.29 -21.20 7.40
C ILE A 670 6.66 -21.37 8.05
N ARG A 671 6.84 -22.44 8.81
CA ARG A 671 8.13 -22.78 9.38
C ARG A 671 9.02 -23.43 8.32
N ARG A 672 10.05 -22.71 7.90
CA ARG A 672 11.07 -23.23 6.99
C ARG A 672 12.07 -24.10 7.73
N GLN A 673 12.56 -25.14 7.07
CA GLN A 673 13.68 -25.89 7.58
C GLN A 673 15.00 -25.16 7.27
N PRO A 674 15.97 -25.11 8.20
CA PRO A 674 17.23 -24.41 8.01
C PRO A 674 18.11 -25.04 6.91
#